data_babfd23175725f696b0ab27f755a0b7f
#
_entry.id   babfd23175725f696b0ab27f755a0b7f
#
_cell.length_a   1.000
_cell.length_b   1.000
_cell.length_c   1.000
_cell.angle_alpha   90.00
_cell.angle_beta   90.00
_cell.angle_gamma   90.00
#
_symmetry.space_group_name_H-M   'P 1'
#
loop_
_entity.id
_entity.type
_entity.pdbx_description
1 polymer ?
#
loop_
_entity_poly.entity_id
_entity_poly.type
_entity_poly.pdbx_seq_one_letter_code
_entity_poly.pdbx_strand_id
1 'polypeptide(L)'
;MAVESQERARETGDASVLQLDELVIRGEQLDRTQTDAASSVQVVSREEIESASMDDVYDAIGRTANVNLDFADLGRVGGFSIRGISNTGVSDQSFSSSTPLASIYVDGVPLSVSGARGGPLELWDVESVEFLRGPQSTQQGQGALAGAIVVNTRDPEDDTNLRARVRRGSDDYEQQAVAVGGPLFGRFGVRIAAVSETADGAARNITRDEPADFYERHNLRAKLGWLPREPGDGSAVLNFTRSDNLFRQSQLVGNPEDRQTLANDPEQVDTTTDVASLRAGLPISRHWSIEAVTGRAETDLLQQDDYNASAEDDGIIINRFSDETFTQELRLNFQGLEWLGGPLRGVIGVYTSRLDGDSGLDVVDGNVLNAGPLSVYLDTQVEVDQQRQGYAFFGDLEWTVRPRWTLLAGLRVDRESLDYRYSSNNDLAFTRDGPPLTADVIGDLFGPAVGLPEDGEGDGSSDSDALLPKLGLRYNWSESSAVGLTVQRAYRAGGLSVNFVRGTFNTFDPEYTLTTELFARTALFDRRLRLRANLFYTDWTDQQVSVQLSDDVNDTQTENAGESRLYGAELEVDARILWNLDGFVSMGYSRTEFLDFQSSAGDYTGNEFPSAPQRTGALGLRYGGPALGPYAQLDLTYVDEQFRQADNNPEQRSDAYALLNGRIGWRFQSLELYIAGRNLLDRFYLTQRAFDRFRAGDPRTVFAGIDLQFE
;
A
#
# COMPACT_ATOMS: atom_id res chain seq x y z
N MET A 1 32.43 14.52 -3.19
CA MET A 1 32.29 14.74 -4.66
C MET A 1 31.04 15.54 -5.03
N ALA A 2 29.84 15.18 -4.60
CA ALA A 2 28.63 15.97 -4.93
C ALA A 2 28.67 17.41 -4.37
N VAL A 3 29.12 17.60 -3.13
CA VAL A 3 29.22 18.91 -2.49
C VAL A 3 30.31 19.77 -3.16
N GLU A 4 31.48 19.21 -3.50
CA GLU A 4 32.54 19.93 -4.21
C GLU A 4 32.16 20.26 -5.65
N SER A 5 31.38 19.40 -6.33
CA SER A 5 30.89 19.75 -7.67
C SER A 5 29.84 20.86 -7.63
N GLN A 6 28.99 20.91 -6.60
CA GLN A 6 28.03 21.99 -6.40
C GLN A 6 28.70 23.33 -6.00
N GLU A 7 29.76 23.31 -5.19
CA GLU A 7 30.52 24.52 -4.87
C GLU A 7 31.27 25.06 -6.08
N ARG A 8 31.90 24.21 -6.88
CA ARG A 8 32.54 24.62 -8.15
C ARG A 8 31.54 25.18 -9.15
N ALA A 9 30.34 24.54 -9.25
CA ALA A 9 29.31 25.04 -10.14
C ALA A 9 28.74 26.39 -9.69
N ARG A 10 28.69 26.67 -8.37
CA ARG A 10 28.33 27.99 -7.83
C ARG A 10 29.31 29.09 -8.24
N GLU A 11 30.62 28.81 -8.22
CA GLU A 11 31.65 29.76 -8.61
C GLU A 11 31.69 30.00 -10.12
N THR A 12 31.29 29.03 -10.92
CA THR A 12 31.31 29.10 -12.39
C THR A 12 29.99 29.55 -13.03
N GLY A 13 28.89 29.67 -12.25
CA GLY A 13 27.59 30.02 -12.78
C GLY A 13 27.01 28.90 -13.68
N ASP A 14 27.38 27.66 -13.43
CA ASP A 14 26.97 26.50 -14.23
C ASP A 14 25.46 26.24 -14.16
N ALA A 15 24.81 26.29 -15.30
CA ALA A 15 23.36 26.10 -15.43
C ALA A 15 22.90 24.70 -14.99
N SER A 16 23.80 23.70 -14.93
CA SER A 16 23.49 22.32 -14.52
C SER A 16 23.02 22.20 -13.04
N VAL A 17 23.46 23.13 -12.18
CA VAL A 17 23.04 23.19 -10.75
C VAL A 17 21.57 23.53 -10.58
N LEU A 18 20.90 24.04 -11.60
CA LEU A 18 19.51 24.44 -11.55
C LEU A 18 18.56 23.42 -12.18
N GLN A 19 19.08 22.25 -12.58
CA GLN A 19 18.27 21.17 -13.15
C GLN A 19 17.73 20.26 -12.04
N LEU A 20 16.51 19.75 -12.22
CA LEU A 20 15.97 18.66 -11.42
C LEU A 20 16.57 17.33 -11.89
N ASP A 21 16.93 16.46 -10.96
CA ASP A 21 17.47 15.14 -11.26
C ASP A 21 16.43 14.28 -11.98
N GLU A 22 16.87 13.45 -12.90
CA GLU A 22 16.01 12.51 -13.61
C GLU A 22 15.85 11.25 -12.79
N LEU A 23 14.60 10.95 -12.38
CA LEU A 23 14.27 9.79 -11.57
C LEU A 23 13.98 8.58 -12.45
N VAL A 24 14.66 7.47 -12.17
CA VAL A 24 14.48 6.18 -12.84
C VAL A 24 13.37 5.41 -12.14
N ILE A 25 12.48 4.81 -12.92
CA ILE A 25 11.42 3.91 -12.45
C ILE A 25 11.99 2.49 -12.46
N ARG A 26 11.97 1.83 -11.32
CA ARG A 26 12.42 0.45 -11.15
C ARG A 26 11.25 -0.55 -11.06
N GLY A 27 10.06 -0.06 -10.72
CA GLY A 27 8.84 -0.86 -10.64
C GLY A 27 8.26 -1.26 -11.99
N GLU A 28 8.67 -0.62 -13.07
CA GLU A 28 8.36 -1.08 -14.42
C GLU A 28 9.42 -2.09 -14.91
N GLN A 29 9.02 -3.03 -15.74
CA GLN A 29 9.92 -4.08 -16.24
C GLN A 29 10.92 -3.59 -17.30
N LEU A 30 10.69 -2.41 -17.87
CA LEU A 30 11.61 -1.70 -18.75
C LEU A 30 12.16 -0.49 -18.00
N ASP A 31 13.49 -0.34 -18.00
CA ASP A 31 14.13 0.85 -17.45
C ASP A 31 13.62 2.09 -18.19
N ARG A 32 12.89 2.93 -17.46
CA ARG A 32 12.36 4.20 -17.95
C ARG A 32 12.62 5.29 -16.92
N THR A 33 12.72 6.50 -17.41
CA THR A 33 12.66 7.67 -16.54
C THR A 33 11.20 8.10 -16.36
N GLN A 34 10.91 8.87 -15.34
CA GLN A 34 9.57 9.45 -15.17
C GLN A 34 9.10 10.28 -16.36
N THR A 35 10.03 10.88 -17.11
CA THR A 35 9.74 11.66 -18.31
C THR A 35 9.36 10.76 -19.50
N ASP A 36 9.88 9.55 -19.55
CA ASP A 36 9.63 8.57 -20.63
C ASP A 36 8.47 7.63 -20.34
N ALA A 37 7.96 7.60 -19.09
CA ALA A 37 6.90 6.71 -18.70
C ALA A 37 5.58 7.02 -19.41
N ALA A 38 4.98 5.99 -19.97
CA ALA A 38 3.63 6.04 -20.53
C ALA A 38 2.54 5.81 -19.48
N SER A 39 2.89 5.21 -18.35
CA SER A 39 2.03 5.00 -17.19
C SER A 39 2.05 6.22 -16.25
N SER A 40 1.04 6.31 -15.38
CA SER A 40 1.03 7.29 -14.31
C SER A 40 1.91 6.79 -13.16
N VAL A 41 3.12 7.32 -13.03
CA VAL A 41 4.08 6.95 -12.00
C VAL A 41 4.58 8.17 -11.25
N GLN A 42 4.56 8.11 -9.92
CA GLN A 42 5.25 9.04 -9.05
C GLN A 42 6.36 8.30 -8.31
N VAL A 43 7.57 8.83 -8.34
CA VAL A 43 8.71 8.34 -7.58
C VAL A 43 8.99 9.33 -6.46
N VAL A 44 8.94 8.85 -5.22
CA VAL A 44 9.40 9.59 -4.04
C VAL A 44 10.82 9.12 -3.75
N SER A 45 11.77 10.00 -3.97
CA SER A 45 13.20 9.70 -3.84
C SER A 45 13.65 9.67 -2.38
N ARG A 46 14.80 9.04 -2.12
CA ARG A 46 15.44 9.05 -0.80
C ARG A 46 15.60 10.47 -0.24
N GLU A 47 16.02 11.42 -1.07
CA GLU A 47 16.18 12.80 -0.64
C GLU A 47 14.86 13.43 -0.17
N GLU A 48 13.76 13.11 -0.84
CA GLU A 48 12.41 13.55 -0.45
C GLU A 48 11.95 12.87 0.83
N ILE A 49 12.16 11.55 0.97
CA ILE A 49 11.86 10.78 2.19
C ILE A 49 12.57 11.39 3.40
N GLU A 50 13.89 11.63 3.27
CA GLU A 50 14.72 12.15 4.35
C GLU A 50 14.35 13.59 4.71
N SER A 51 14.22 14.47 3.70
CA SER A 51 13.96 15.90 3.92
C SER A 51 12.57 16.17 4.50
N ALA A 52 11.57 15.36 4.13
CA ALA A 52 10.20 15.48 4.66
C ALA A 52 9.97 14.72 5.96
N SER A 53 10.98 14.02 6.48
CA SER A 53 10.85 13.15 7.66
C SER A 53 9.73 12.10 7.49
N MET A 54 9.68 11.47 6.32
CA MET A 54 8.77 10.34 6.10
C MET A 54 9.33 9.12 6.81
N ASP A 55 8.56 8.55 7.72
CA ASP A 55 8.99 7.39 8.49
C ASP A 55 8.52 6.10 7.86
N ASP A 56 7.39 6.15 7.13
CA ASP A 56 6.80 4.99 6.50
C ASP A 56 6.13 5.31 5.14
N VAL A 57 5.67 4.26 4.48
CA VAL A 57 4.99 4.36 3.17
C VAL A 57 3.71 5.21 3.25
N TYR A 58 3.04 5.26 4.41
CA TYR A 58 1.83 6.07 4.57
C TYR A 58 2.11 7.57 4.52
N ASP A 59 3.26 8.01 5.03
CA ASP A 59 3.71 9.40 4.87
C ASP A 59 3.93 9.75 3.38
N ALA A 60 4.44 8.81 2.60
CA ALA A 60 4.66 9.00 1.16
C ALA A 60 3.34 9.01 0.36
N ILE A 61 2.33 8.21 0.77
CA ILE A 61 0.97 8.22 0.20
C ILE A 61 0.37 9.61 0.27
N GLY A 62 0.46 10.30 1.41
CA GLY A 62 -0.12 11.63 1.60
C GLY A 62 0.37 12.70 0.61
N ARG A 63 1.49 12.47 -0.12
CA ARG A 63 2.03 13.38 -1.14
C ARG A 63 1.65 13.01 -2.57
N THR A 64 0.95 11.90 -2.75
CA THR A 64 0.70 11.30 -4.07
C THR A 64 -0.73 11.59 -4.53
N ALA A 65 -0.88 12.13 -5.73
CA ALA A 65 -2.20 12.39 -6.34
C ALA A 65 -3.01 11.09 -6.48
N ASN A 66 -4.28 11.11 -6.09
CA ASN A 66 -5.20 9.97 -6.17
C ASN A 66 -4.69 8.68 -5.49
N VAL A 67 -3.83 8.82 -4.49
CA VAL A 67 -3.48 7.74 -3.57
C VAL A 67 -3.85 8.20 -2.17
N ASN A 68 -4.54 7.37 -1.40
CA ASN A 68 -5.06 7.73 -0.10
C ASN A 68 -4.98 6.53 0.87
N LEU A 69 -4.90 6.82 2.17
CA LEU A 69 -5.02 5.80 3.19
C LEU A 69 -6.47 5.34 3.31
N ASP A 70 -6.65 4.05 3.39
CA ASP A 70 -7.93 3.40 3.65
C ASP A 70 -7.95 2.89 5.09
N PHE A 71 -8.74 3.52 5.94
CA PHE A 71 -8.88 3.16 7.34
C PHE A 71 -10.14 2.33 7.61
N ALA A 72 -10.73 1.73 6.57
CA ALA A 72 -12.04 1.09 6.68
C ALA A 72 -12.08 0.00 7.75
N ASP A 73 -11.02 -0.81 7.89
CA ASP A 73 -11.07 -2.01 8.73
C ASP A 73 -10.20 -1.97 9.98
N LEU A 74 -8.96 -1.53 9.92
CA LEU A 74 -7.96 -1.79 10.95
C LEU A 74 -7.26 -0.55 11.56
N GLY A 75 -7.79 0.66 11.39
CA GLY A 75 -7.22 1.88 11.94
C GLY A 75 -5.87 2.30 11.31
N ARG A 76 -4.79 2.41 12.11
CA ARG A 76 -3.44 2.70 11.59
C ARG A 76 -2.88 1.60 10.71
N VAL A 77 -3.37 0.39 10.87
CA VAL A 77 -3.03 -0.79 10.09
C VAL A 77 -4.11 -0.93 9.02
N GLY A 78 -4.22 0.05 8.18
CA GLY A 78 -5.21 0.08 7.12
C GLY A 78 -4.60 -0.26 5.78
N GLY A 79 -5.47 -0.39 4.81
CA GLY A 79 -5.12 -0.44 3.41
C GLY A 79 -4.79 0.95 2.85
N PHE A 80 -4.74 1.00 1.56
CA PHE A 80 -4.65 2.22 0.78
C PHE A 80 -5.57 2.14 -0.44
N SER A 81 -5.95 3.26 -0.98
CA SER A 81 -6.69 3.31 -2.24
C SER A 81 -5.89 4.04 -3.33
N ILE A 82 -6.00 3.56 -4.57
CA ILE A 82 -5.43 4.19 -5.76
C ILE A 82 -6.58 4.53 -6.70
N ARG A 83 -6.75 5.82 -7.03
CA ARG A 83 -7.85 6.32 -7.86
C ARG A 83 -9.24 5.96 -7.33
N GLY A 84 -9.39 5.83 -6.00
CA GLY A 84 -10.62 5.41 -5.34
C GLY A 84 -10.88 3.90 -5.34
N ILE A 85 -9.90 3.09 -5.70
CA ILE A 85 -9.96 1.63 -5.60
C ILE A 85 -9.14 1.21 -4.37
N SER A 86 -9.79 0.68 -3.33
CA SER A 86 -9.10 0.10 -2.17
C SER A 86 -8.24 -1.09 -2.58
N ASN A 87 -7.06 -1.25 -1.98
CA ASN A 87 -6.17 -2.37 -2.27
C ASN A 87 -6.75 -3.72 -1.88
N THR A 88 -7.68 -3.78 -0.93
CA THR A 88 -8.37 -4.99 -0.48
C THR A 88 -9.72 -5.22 -1.17
N GLY A 89 -10.28 -4.21 -1.83
CA GLY A 89 -11.58 -4.27 -2.48
C GLY A 89 -12.62 -3.36 -1.85
N VAL A 90 -13.88 -3.54 -2.23
CA VAL A 90 -15.00 -2.76 -1.71
C VAL A 90 -15.51 -3.43 -0.44
N SER A 91 -15.13 -2.92 0.73
CA SER A 91 -15.49 -3.40 2.09
C SER A 91 -15.22 -4.90 2.30
N ASP A 92 -13.97 -5.27 2.45
CA ASP A 92 -13.59 -6.64 2.77
C ASP A 92 -13.62 -6.86 4.29
N GLN A 93 -14.79 -7.22 4.81
CA GLN A 93 -14.96 -7.71 6.19
C GLN A 93 -15.14 -9.25 6.26
N SER A 94 -15.16 -9.91 5.11
CA SER A 94 -15.34 -11.35 5.04
C SER A 94 -13.98 -12.06 4.93
N PHE A 95 -13.93 -13.28 5.46
CA PHE A 95 -12.87 -14.23 5.16
C PHE A 95 -12.98 -14.60 3.67
N SER A 96 -12.26 -13.85 2.85
CA SER A 96 -12.28 -14.00 1.40
C SER A 96 -10.90 -14.38 0.89
N SER A 97 -10.85 -15.35 0.00
CA SER A 97 -9.61 -15.71 -0.71
C SER A 97 -9.30 -14.79 -1.88
N SER A 98 -9.75 -13.53 -1.85
CA SER A 98 -9.49 -12.55 -2.89
C SER A 98 -8.00 -12.19 -2.98
N THR A 99 -7.53 -11.92 -4.20
CA THR A 99 -6.23 -11.26 -4.40
C THR A 99 -6.36 -9.76 -4.20
N PRO A 100 -5.28 -9.05 -3.78
CA PRO A 100 -5.34 -7.60 -3.66
C PRO A 100 -5.60 -6.93 -5.02
N LEU A 101 -6.27 -5.78 -5.01
CA LEU A 101 -6.46 -4.94 -6.20
C LEU A 101 -5.24 -4.08 -6.52
N ALA A 102 -4.45 -3.78 -5.49
CA ALA A 102 -3.15 -3.14 -5.60
C ALA A 102 -2.19 -3.75 -4.58
N SER A 103 -1.00 -4.13 -5.01
CA SER A 103 0.00 -4.78 -4.16
C SER A 103 1.12 -3.82 -3.77
N ILE A 104 1.75 -4.11 -2.62
CA ILE A 104 3.02 -3.52 -2.23
C ILE A 104 4.13 -4.49 -2.59
N TYR A 105 5.15 -4.01 -3.28
CA TYR A 105 6.35 -4.77 -3.64
C TYR A 105 7.54 -4.27 -2.84
N VAL A 106 8.29 -5.17 -2.22
CA VAL A 106 9.55 -4.85 -1.53
C VAL A 106 10.69 -5.55 -2.27
N ASP A 107 11.60 -4.78 -2.86
CA ASP A 107 12.74 -5.29 -3.67
C ASP A 107 12.31 -6.35 -4.71
N GLY A 108 11.14 -6.15 -5.34
CA GLY A 108 10.58 -7.00 -6.40
C GLY A 108 9.72 -8.18 -5.92
N VAL A 109 9.48 -8.32 -4.61
CA VAL A 109 8.62 -9.36 -4.05
C VAL A 109 7.28 -8.76 -3.64
N PRO A 110 6.13 -9.23 -4.16
CA PRO A 110 4.81 -8.79 -3.72
C PRO A 110 4.52 -9.30 -2.31
N LEU A 111 3.93 -8.44 -1.48
CA LEU A 111 3.36 -8.84 -0.20
C LEU A 111 1.95 -9.42 -0.42
N SER A 112 1.56 -10.36 0.42
CA SER A 112 0.18 -10.85 0.52
C SER A 112 -0.76 -9.74 1.01
N VAL A 113 -2.08 -10.03 1.04
CA VAL A 113 -3.07 -9.12 1.63
C VAL A 113 -2.74 -8.88 3.11
N SER A 114 -2.41 -9.91 3.87
CA SER A 114 -2.02 -9.80 5.28
C SER A 114 -0.73 -9.01 5.47
N GLY A 115 0.27 -9.20 4.58
CA GLY A 115 1.50 -8.42 4.58
C GLY A 115 1.28 -6.93 4.25
N ALA A 116 0.33 -6.61 3.37
CA ALA A 116 -0.04 -5.23 3.09
C ALA A 116 -0.87 -4.60 4.23
N ARG A 117 -1.64 -5.40 4.96
CA ARG A 117 -2.39 -5.00 6.17
C ARG A 117 -1.51 -4.92 7.42
N GLY A 118 -0.40 -5.60 7.46
CA GLY A 118 0.48 -5.76 8.63
C GLY A 118 1.17 -4.49 9.14
N GLY A 119 0.75 -3.34 8.67
CA GLY A 119 1.24 -2.04 9.10
C GLY A 119 2.08 -1.33 8.06
N PRO A 120 2.39 -0.06 8.31
CA PRO A 120 3.17 0.74 7.40
C PRO A 120 4.61 0.23 7.30
N LEU A 121 5.08 0.04 6.06
CA LEU A 121 6.47 -0.31 5.81
C LEU A 121 7.38 0.88 6.10
N GLU A 122 8.37 0.66 6.93
CA GLU A 122 9.32 1.66 7.39
C GLU A 122 10.29 2.08 6.26
N LEU A 123 10.59 3.39 6.16
CA LEU A 123 11.37 3.98 5.06
C LEU A 123 12.82 4.32 5.42
N TRP A 124 13.33 3.91 6.59
CA TRP A 124 14.75 4.06 6.89
C TRP A 124 15.59 3.26 5.88
N ASP A 125 16.58 3.92 5.28
CA ASP A 125 17.47 3.30 4.30
C ASP A 125 16.79 2.77 3.03
N VAL A 126 15.69 3.42 2.64
CA VAL A 126 15.01 3.20 1.36
C VAL A 126 15.58 4.13 0.30
N GLU A 127 15.74 3.66 -0.93
CA GLU A 127 16.21 4.44 -2.08
C GLU A 127 15.06 5.18 -2.75
N SER A 128 13.91 4.52 -2.92
CA SER A 128 12.72 5.13 -3.51
C SER A 128 11.45 4.38 -3.13
N VAL A 129 10.34 5.10 -3.13
CA VAL A 129 8.98 4.56 -3.18
C VAL A 129 8.33 5.01 -4.47
N GLU A 130 7.79 4.06 -5.22
CA GLU A 130 7.17 4.33 -6.52
C GLU A 130 5.68 4.00 -6.44
N PHE A 131 4.84 4.95 -6.84
CA PHE A 131 3.40 4.79 -6.91
C PHE A 131 3.01 4.63 -8.37
N LEU A 132 2.70 3.41 -8.77
CA LEU A 132 2.22 3.05 -10.11
C LEU A 132 0.69 3.11 -10.07
N ARG A 133 0.07 4.11 -10.69
CA ARG A 133 -1.37 4.34 -10.65
C ARG A 133 -2.06 3.85 -11.93
N GLY A 134 -3.22 3.23 -11.74
CA GLY A 134 -3.95 2.55 -12.80
C GLY A 134 -3.38 1.16 -13.11
N PRO A 135 -4.01 0.41 -14.01
CA PRO A 135 -3.70 -0.99 -14.25
C PRO A 135 -2.23 -1.25 -14.55
N GLN A 136 -1.63 -2.20 -13.81
CA GLN A 136 -0.28 -2.69 -14.04
C GLN A 136 -0.27 -4.20 -14.35
N SER A 137 -1.45 -4.82 -14.56
CA SER A 137 -1.57 -6.27 -14.72
C SER A 137 -0.78 -6.82 -15.89
N THR A 138 -0.54 -6.06 -16.97
CA THR A 138 0.33 -6.51 -18.09
C THR A 138 1.77 -6.69 -17.65
N GLN A 139 2.25 -5.91 -16.70
CA GLN A 139 3.63 -5.93 -16.18
C GLN A 139 3.74 -6.72 -14.89
N GLN A 140 2.99 -6.35 -13.86
CA GLN A 140 3.06 -6.94 -12.52
C GLN A 140 2.16 -8.19 -12.38
N GLY A 141 1.12 -8.32 -13.22
CA GLY A 141 0.19 -9.43 -13.20
C GLY A 141 -0.87 -9.32 -12.13
N GLN A 142 -0.97 -10.37 -11.35
CA GLN A 142 -1.90 -10.50 -10.24
C GLN A 142 -1.71 -9.38 -9.20
N GLY A 143 -2.81 -8.92 -8.59
CA GLY A 143 -2.74 -7.89 -7.55
C GLY A 143 -2.34 -6.50 -8.04
N ALA A 144 -2.58 -6.16 -9.30
CA ALA A 144 -2.18 -4.88 -9.88
C ALA A 144 -3.26 -4.27 -10.80
N LEU A 145 -4.54 -4.53 -10.52
CA LEU A 145 -5.68 -3.97 -11.25
C LEU A 145 -5.78 -2.44 -11.04
N ALA A 146 -5.65 -1.98 -9.82
CA ALA A 146 -5.71 -0.56 -9.46
C ALA A 146 -4.35 0.14 -9.58
N GLY A 147 -3.26 -0.62 -9.39
CA GLY A 147 -1.91 -0.09 -9.37
C GLY A 147 -0.97 -0.91 -8.49
N ALA A 148 0.18 -0.32 -8.15
CA ALA A 148 1.14 -0.91 -7.23
C ALA A 148 1.94 0.15 -6.49
N ILE A 149 2.41 -0.19 -5.29
CA ILE A 149 3.43 0.57 -4.55
C ILE A 149 4.71 -0.26 -4.57
N VAL A 150 5.82 0.30 -5.03
CA VAL A 150 7.11 -0.40 -5.10
C VAL A 150 8.11 0.29 -4.19
N VAL A 151 8.57 -0.43 -3.18
CA VAL A 151 9.59 0.01 -2.23
C VAL A 151 10.93 -0.59 -2.64
N ASN A 152 11.86 0.26 -3.04
CA ASN A 152 13.22 -0.12 -3.38
C ASN A 152 14.15 0.25 -2.23
N THR A 153 14.71 -0.71 -1.54
CA THR A 153 15.69 -0.46 -0.47
C THR A 153 17.09 -0.27 -1.05
N ARG A 154 17.97 0.45 -0.34
CA ARG A 154 19.32 0.74 -0.84
C ARG A 154 20.13 -0.53 -1.08
N ASP A 155 20.77 -0.62 -2.22
CA ASP A 155 21.70 -1.70 -2.56
C ASP A 155 23.09 -1.43 -1.95
N PRO A 156 23.94 -2.48 -1.78
CA PRO A 156 25.35 -2.30 -1.44
C PRO A 156 26.08 -1.46 -2.48
N GLU A 157 27.00 -0.62 -2.02
CA GLU A 157 27.82 0.28 -2.83
C GLU A 157 29.32 -0.04 -2.68
N ASP A 158 30.15 0.48 -3.58
CA ASP A 158 31.61 0.28 -3.52
C ASP A 158 32.28 1.18 -2.45
N ASP A 159 31.59 2.21 -1.96
CA ASP A 159 32.09 3.13 -0.94
C ASP A 159 31.53 2.77 0.44
N THR A 160 32.37 2.86 1.46
CA THR A 160 31.94 2.62 2.85
C THR A 160 31.13 3.83 3.35
N ASN A 161 29.95 3.58 3.84
CA ASN A 161 29.08 4.59 4.41
C ASN A 161 28.45 4.11 5.73
N LEU A 162 28.23 5.07 6.64
CA LEU A 162 27.57 4.86 7.92
C LEU A 162 26.54 5.96 8.12
N ARG A 163 25.34 5.59 8.50
CA ARG A 163 24.27 6.51 8.89
C ARG A 163 23.69 6.09 10.24
N ALA A 164 23.40 7.06 11.09
CA ALA A 164 22.73 6.83 12.35
C ALA A 164 21.73 7.95 12.63
N ARG A 165 20.62 7.63 13.32
CA ARG A 165 19.57 8.56 13.67
C ARG A 165 19.07 8.31 15.08
N VAL A 166 18.79 9.40 15.80
CA VAL A 166 18.02 9.37 17.05
C VAL A 166 16.99 10.49 17.01
N ARG A 167 15.73 10.17 17.33
CA ARG A 167 14.62 11.14 17.45
C ARG A 167 13.90 10.92 18.76
N ARG A 168 13.38 12.02 19.31
CA ARG A 168 12.47 12.03 20.46
C ARG A 168 11.42 13.10 20.27
N GLY A 169 10.19 12.82 20.68
CA GLY A 169 9.06 13.72 20.47
C GLY A 169 7.95 13.65 21.50
N SER A 170 6.80 14.24 21.13
CA SER A 170 5.55 14.15 21.88
C SER A 170 5.05 12.71 21.95
N ASP A 171 4.19 12.42 22.94
CA ASP A 171 3.54 11.12 23.12
C ASP A 171 4.55 9.96 23.26
N ASP A 172 5.65 10.24 24.00
CA ASP A 172 6.79 9.33 24.23
C ASP A 172 7.39 8.73 22.94
N TYR A 173 7.27 9.49 21.81
CA TYR A 173 7.89 9.07 20.54
C TYR A 173 9.40 8.96 20.67
N GLU A 174 9.93 7.80 20.33
CA GLU A 174 11.35 7.51 20.27
C GLU A 174 11.69 6.69 18.99
N GLN A 175 12.73 7.10 18.27
CA GLN A 175 13.26 6.37 17.12
C GLN A 175 14.78 6.29 17.21
N GLN A 176 15.32 5.10 16.98
CA GLN A 176 16.77 4.84 16.84
C GLN A 176 17.00 4.05 15.57
N ALA A 177 17.92 4.50 14.72
CA ALA A 177 18.20 3.83 13.46
C ALA A 177 19.70 3.88 13.12
N VAL A 178 20.16 2.83 12.46
CA VAL A 178 21.53 2.71 11.96
C VAL A 178 21.54 2.03 10.59
N ALA A 179 22.41 2.46 9.69
CA ALA A 179 22.69 1.76 8.43
C ALA A 179 24.18 1.83 8.14
N VAL A 180 24.76 0.71 7.74
CA VAL A 180 26.15 0.60 7.34
C VAL A 180 26.27 -0.20 6.05
N GLY A 181 27.10 0.27 5.12
CA GLY A 181 27.34 -0.38 3.84
C GLY A 181 28.76 -0.16 3.35
N GLY A 182 29.16 -0.97 2.36
CA GLY A 182 30.46 -0.84 1.71
C GLY A 182 30.98 -2.14 1.13
N PRO A 183 32.19 -2.10 0.55
CA PRO A 183 32.85 -3.27 -0.01
C PRO A 183 33.23 -4.26 1.08
N LEU A 184 32.96 -5.55 0.84
CA LEU A 184 33.34 -6.63 1.78
C LEU A 184 34.65 -7.30 1.36
N PHE A 185 34.69 -7.90 0.16
CA PHE A 185 35.89 -8.41 -0.48
C PHE A 185 35.65 -8.63 -1.98
N GLY A 186 36.70 -8.43 -2.78
CA GLY A 186 36.61 -8.62 -4.23
C GLY A 186 35.54 -7.74 -4.86
N ARG A 187 34.48 -8.35 -5.38
CA ARG A 187 33.28 -7.69 -5.97
C ARG A 187 32.09 -7.72 -5.04
N PHE A 188 32.23 -8.24 -3.83
CA PHE A 188 31.12 -8.31 -2.89
C PHE A 188 31.02 -7.03 -2.08
N GLY A 189 29.82 -6.47 -2.05
CA GLY A 189 29.43 -5.40 -1.15
C GLY A 189 28.36 -5.89 -0.16
N VAL A 190 28.30 -5.27 1.00
CA VAL A 190 27.31 -5.58 2.04
C VAL A 190 26.61 -4.31 2.48
N ARG A 191 25.34 -4.41 2.87
CA ARG A 191 24.58 -3.36 3.51
C ARG A 191 23.70 -3.95 4.60
N ILE A 192 23.70 -3.31 5.78
CA ILE A 192 22.86 -3.67 6.93
C ILE A 192 22.21 -2.40 7.44
N ALA A 193 20.90 -2.42 7.65
CA ALA A 193 20.15 -1.33 8.25
C ALA A 193 19.20 -1.87 9.30
N ALA A 194 19.06 -1.14 10.41
CA ALA A 194 18.12 -1.45 11.47
C ALA A 194 17.48 -0.18 12.00
N VAL A 195 16.21 -0.27 12.37
CA VAL A 195 15.46 0.80 13.02
C VAL A 195 14.54 0.20 14.09
N SER A 196 14.40 0.95 15.18
CA SER A 196 13.46 0.71 16.26
C SER A 196 12.73 2.02 16.54
N GLU A 197 11.40 1.94 16.61
CA GLU A 197 10.53 3.10 16.83
C GLU A 197 9.38 2.73 17.74
N THR A 198 9.07 3.62 18.70
CA THR A 198 7.96 3.45 19.65
C THR A 198 7.24 4.78 19.87
N ALA A 199 5.95 4.74 20.16
CA ALA A 199 5.18 5.87 20.68
C ALA A 199 3.94 5.39 21.45
N ASP A 200 3.55 6.15 22.48
CA ASP A 200 2.32 5.88 23.24
C ASP A 200 1.05 6.28 22.49
N GLY A 201 1.18 7.23 21.53
CA GLY A 201 0.03 7.82 20.84
C GLY A 201 -0.77 8.78 21.73
N ALA A 202 -1.90 9.25 21.22
CA ALA A 202 -2.68 10.31 21.87
C ALA A 202 -3.99 9.83 22.50
N ALA A 203 -4.43 8.62 22.24
CA ALA A 203 -5.65 8.05 22.81
C ALA A 203 -5.35 7.27 24.10
N ARG A 204 -6.33 7.26 25.02
CA ARG A 204 -6.20 6.59 26.30
C ARG A 204 -7.37 5.65 26.57
N ASN A 205 -7.06 4.42 26.95
CA ASN A 205 -8.03 3.50 27.50
C ASN A 205 -8.26 3.84 28.98
N ILE A 206 -9.47 4.32 29.32
CA ILE A 206 -9.80 4.75 30.69
C ILE A 206 -10.26 3.60 31.58
N THR A 207 -10.61 2.43 31.03
CA THR A 207 -10.93 1.22 31.77
C THR A 207 -9.64 0.54 32.26
N ARG A 208 -8.62 0.46 31.39
CA ARG A 208 -7.34 -0.21 31.66
C ARG A 208 -6.25 0.72 32.17
N ASP A 209 -6.48 2.04 32.10
CA ASP A 209 -5.53 3.10 32.47
C ASP A 209 -4.20 3.02 31.69
N GLU A 210 -4.26 2.81 30.37
CA GLU A 210 -3.09 2.65 29.48
C GLU A 210 -3.26 3.41 28.15
N PRO A 211 -2.15 3.64 27.37
CA PRO A 211 -2.23 4.14 26.00
C PRO A 211 -3.07 3.22 25.12
N ALA A 212 -3.96 3.81 24.29
CA ALA A 212 -4.90 3.08 23.45
C ALA A 212 -4.46 2.99 21.98
N ASP A 213 -3.51 3.82 21.55
CA ASP A 213 -2.95 3.85 20.20
C ASP A 213 -1.40 3.75 20.19
N PHE A 214 -0.87 3.05 21.21
CA PHE A 214 0.55 2.67 21.29
C PHE A 214 0.99 1.89 20.04
N TYR A 215 2.22 2.17 19.58
CA TYR A 215 2.86 1.33 18.58
C TYR A 215 4.35 1.11 18.87
N GLU A 216 4.82 -0.06 18.41
CA GLU A 216 6.22 -0.46 18.43
C GLU A 216 6.56 -1.09 17.07
N ARG A 217 7.64 -0.63 16.45
CA ARG A 217 8.10 -1.09 15.13
C ARG A 217 9.58 -1.39 15.17
N HIS A 218 9.96 -2.57 14.67
CA HIS A 218 11.34 -2.96 14.47
C HIS A 218 11.54 -3.43 13.05
N ASN A 219 12.56 -2.91 12.39
CA ASN A 219 12.90 -3.35 11.04
C ASN A 219 14.40 -3.64 10.93
N LEU A 220 14.74 -4.77 10.31
CA LEU A 220 16.09 -5.19 10.01
C LEU A 220 16.20 -5.54 8.54
N ARG A 221 17.19 -4.96 7.84
CA ARG A 221 17.53 -5.24 6.46
C ARG A 221 18.97 -5.66 6.34
N ALA A 222 19.23 -6.67 5.50
CA ALA A 222 20.57 -7.13 5.17
C ALA A 222 20.65 -7.45 3.68
N LYS A 223 21.64 -6.90 3.00
CA LYS A 223 21.90 -7.17 1.58
C LYS A 223 23.34 -7.59 1.34
N LEU A 224 23.51 -8.57 0.44
CA LEU A 224 24.79 -8.99 -0.10
C LEU A 224 24.75 -8.84 -1.61
N GLY A 225 25.62 -7.99 -2.15
CA GLY A 225 25.68 -7.70 -3.58
C GLY A 225 26.95 -8.22 -4.23
N TRP A 226 26.83 -8.81 -5.41
CA TRP A 226 27.92 -8.94 -6.37
C TRP A 226 27.83 -7.74 -7.33
N LEU A 227 28.77 -6.80 -7.18
CA LEU A 227 28.72 -5.51 -7.86
C LEU A 227 29.43 -5.56 -9.20
N PRO A 228 28.85 -5.00 -10.29
CA PRO A 228 29.51 -4.88 -11.57
C PRO A 228 30.66 -3.85 -11.45
N ARG A 229 31.82 -4.13 -12.08
CA ARG A 229 32.97 -3.20 -12.16
C ARG A 229 33.16 -2.62 -13.53
N GLU A 230 32.69 -3.33 -14.56
CA GLU A 230 32.82 -2.90 -15.95
C GLU A 230 31.44 -2.95 -16.63
N PRO A 231 31.20 -2.11 -17.65
CA PRO A 231 30.01 -2.25 -18.49
C PRO A 231 29.97 -3.64 -19.14
N GLY A 232 28.92 -4.39 -18.90
CA GLY A 232 28.76 -5.77 -19.39
C GLY A 232 29.03 -6.86 -18.33
N ASP A 233 29.45 -6.48 -17.13
CA ASP A 233 29.46 -7.41 -15.99
C ASP A 233 28.05 -7.77 -15.53
N GLY A 234 27.89 -9.00 -15.05
CA GLY A 234 26.68 -9.39 -14.35
C GLY A 234 26.63 -8.82 -12.94
N SER A 235 25.43 -8.70 -12.39
CA SER A 235 25.16 -8.29 -11.02
C SER A 235 24.25 -9.30 -10.33
N ALA A 236 24.35 -9.41 -9.01
CA ALA A 236 23.40 -10.15 -8.20
C ALA A 236 23.28 -9.49 -6.82
N VAL A 237 22.06 -9.39 -6.32
CA VAL A 237 21.79 -8.86 -4.97
C VAL A 237 20.86 -9.83 -4.26
N LEU A 238 21.33 -10.35 -3.13
CA LEU A 238 20.54 -11.09 -2.16
C LEU A 238 20.07 -10.12 -1.10
N ASN A 239 18.78 -10.06 -0.86
CA ASN A 239 18.15 -9.23 0.16
C ASN A 239 17.43 -10.09 1.20
N PHE A 240 17.46 -9.64 2.44
CA PHE A 240 16.61 -10.08 3.54
C PHE A 240 16.08 -8.86 4.28
N THR A 241 14.78 -8.83 4.54
CA THR A 241 14.11 -7.80 5.34
C THR A 241 13.19 -8.49 6.34
N ARG A 242 13.28 -8.11 7.61
CA ARG A 242 12.33 -8.48 8.67
C ARG A 242 11.71 -7.23 9.25
N SER A 243 10.39 -7.24 9.37
CA SER A 243 9.58 -6.17 9.98
C SER A 243 8.69 -6.77 11.05
N ASP A 244 8.88 -6.34 12.29
CA ASP A 244 8.05 -6.70 13.44
C ASP A 244 7.29 -5.44 13.88
N ASN A 245 5.95 -5.48 13.88
CA ASN A 245 5.10 -4.35 14.20
C ASN A 245 4.04 -4.76 15.21
N LEU A 246 3.92 -3.98 16.28
CA LEU A 246 2.83 -4.07 17.24
C LEU A 246 2.09 -2.72 17.26
N PHE A 247 0.79 -2.74 17.00
CA PHE A 247 -0.07 -1.57 17.06
C PHE A 247 -1.25 -1.83 17.98
N ARG A 248 -1.56 -0.88 18.85
CA ARG A 248 -2.85 -0.80 19.52
C ARG A 248 -3.75 0.13 18.75
N GLN A 249 -5.00 -0.25 18.62
CA GLN A 249 -5.97 0.49 17.85
C GLN A 249 -7.32 0.41 18.49
N SER A 250 -7.64 1.42 19.24
CA SER A 250 -8.92 1.43 19.92
C SER A 250 -9.92 2.34 19.22
N GLN A 251 -11.16 1.89 19.17
CA GLN A 251 -12.26 2.72 18.72
C GLN A 251 -12.60 3.73 19.84
N LEU A 252 -12.63 5.01 19.49
CA LEU A 252 -13.00 6.08 20.42
C LEU A 252 -14.51 6.04 20.69
N VAL A 253 -14.89 6.32 21.92
CA VAL A 253 -16.29 6.36 22.36
C VAL A 253 -16.64 7.72 22.97
N GLY A 254 -17.94 8.04 23.02
CA GLY A 254 -18.44 9.31 23.56
C GLY A 254 -18.05 10.51 22.70
N ASN A 255 -17.40 11.53 23.27
CA ASN A 255 -16.89 12.66 22.51
C ASN A 255 -15.51 12.29 21.92
N PRO A 256 -15.34 12.15 20.59
CA PRO A 256 -14.10 11.68 20.00
C PRO A 256 -12.93 12.68 20.18
N GLU A 257 -13.17 13.95 20.48
CA GLU A 257 -12.10 14.91 20.80
C GLU A 257 -11.39 14.57 22.11
N ASP A 258 -12.05 13.88 23.06
CA ASP A 258 -11.45 13.43 24.30
C ASP A 258 -10.49 12.25 24.12
N ARG A 259 -10.49 11.61 22.94
CA ARG A 259 -9.62 10.50 22.56
C ARG A 259 -9.59 9.37 23.59
N GLN A 260 -10.77 8.93 24.01
CA GLN A 260 -10.93 7.89 25.03
C GLN A 260 -11.56 6.63 24.44
N THR A 261 -11.15 5.47 24.95
CA THR A 261 -11.78 4.18 24.72
C THR A 261 -12.12 3.49 26.03
N LEU A 262 -13.07 2.57 26.01
CA LEU A 262 -13.56 1.84 27.16
C LEU A 262 -13.23 0.34 27.14
N ALA A 263 -12.65 -0.17 26.05
CA ALA A 263 -12.39 -1.60 25.87
C ALA A 263 -11.73 -2.23 27.12
N ASN A 264 -12.32 -3.32 27.63
CA ASN A 264 -11.77 -4.04 28.77
C ASN A 264 -10.63 -5.00 28.33
N ASP A 265 -10.60 -5.39 27.06
CA ASP A 265 -9.56 -6.18 26.46
C ASP A 265 -8.63 -5.37 25.56
N PRO A 266 -7.36 -5.81 25.33
CA PRO A 266 -6.46 -5.11 24.44
C PRO A 266 -6.96 -5.20 22.98
N GLU A 267 -7.10 -4.05 22.32
CA GLU A 267 -7.32 -3.97 20.89
C GLU A 267 -5.95 -3.76 20.22
N GLN A 268 -5.40 -4.80 19.59
CA GLN A 268 -4.04 -4.75 19.06
C GLN A 268 -3.86 -5.62 17.82
N VAL A 269 -2.90 -5.25 17.00
CA VAL A 269 -2.42 -6.02 15.85
C VAL A 269 -0.91 -6.23 16.01
N ASP A 270 -0.50 -7.49 16.00
CA ASP A 270 0.90 -7.92 16.03
C ASP A 270 1.22 -8.58 14.69
N THR A 271 2.25 -8.09 14.01
CA THR A 271 2.60 -8.58 12.67
C THR A 271 4.10 -8.75 12.53
N THR A 272 4.50 -9.92 12.05
CA THR A 272 5.86 -10.19 11.59
C THR A 272 5.83 -10.44 10.08
N THR A 273 6.66 -9.72 9.32
CA THR A 273 6.82 -9.92 7.88
C THR A 273 8.30 -10.13 7.54
N ASP A 274 8.63 -11.28 6.97
CA ASP A 274 9.94 -11.63 6.44
C ASP A 274 9.91 -11.62 4.89
N VAL A 275 10.82 -10.87 4.27
CA VAL A 275 10.99 -10.82 2.82
C VAL A 275 12.41 -11.20 2.45
N ALA A 276 12.57 -12.21 1.61
CA ALA A 276 13.85 -12.58 1.02
C ALA A 276 13.78 -12.52 -0.51
N SER A 277 14.76 -11.91 -1.16
CA SER A 277 14.83 -11.89 -2.63
C SER A 277 16.23 -12.06 -3.15
N LEU A 278 16.34 -12.69 -4.32
CA LEU A 278 17.54 -12.74 -5.14
C LEU A 278 17.22 -12.11 -6.50
N ARG A 279 17.85 -10.97 -6.78
CA ARG A 279 17.81 -10.31 -8.09
C ARG A 279 19.16 -10.50 -8.76
N ALA A 280 19.15 -11.02 -9.99
CA ALA A 280 20.36 -11.23 -10.77
C ALA A 280 20.17 -10.71 -12.19
N GLY A 281 21.17 -9.99 -12.72
CA GLY A 281 21.19 -9.43 -14.06
C GLY A 281 22.45 -9.87 -14.81
N LEU A 282 22.29 -10.31 -16.06
CA LEU A 282 23.39 -10.72 -16.91
C LEU A 282 23.26 -10.10 -18.30
N PRO A 283 24.09 -9.10 -18.65
CA PRO A 283 24.19 -8.64 -20.02
C PRO A 283 24.78 -9.76 -20.93
N ILE A 284 24.04 -10.17 -21.96
CA ILE A 284 24.48 -11.19 -22.94
C ILE A 284 25.25 -10.50 -24.07
N SER A 285 24.76 -9.34 -24.48
CA SER A 285 25.37 -8.52 -25.53
C SER A 285 24.96 -7.05 -25.33
N ARG A 286 25.45 -6.17 -26.20
CA ARG A 286 25.03 -4.76 -26.19
C ARG A 286 23.50 -4.53 -26.37
N HIS A 287 22.80 -5.54 -26.86
CA HIS A 287 21.36 -5.46 -27.18
C HIS A 287 20.48 -6.34 -26.30
N TRP A 288 21.03 -7.32 -25.59
CA TRP A 288 20.29 -8.31 -24.86
C TRP A 288 20.81 -8.50 -23.44
N SER A 289 19.91 -8.55 -22.48
CA SER A 289 20.20 -8.93 -21.09
C SER A 289 19.15 -9.90 -20.56
N ILE A 290 19.56 -10.76 -19.64
CA ILE A 290 18.67 -11.60 -18.84
C ILE A 290 18.61 -11.02 -17.44
N GLU A 291 17.41 -10.98 -16.87
CA GLU A 291 17.18 -10.69 -15.47
C GLU A 291 16.35 -11.80 -14.84
N ALA A 292 16.69 -12.15 -13.61
CA ALA A 292 15.93 -13.10 -12.80
C ALA A 292 15.65 -12.47 -11.43
N VAL A 293 14.42 -12.63 -10.98
CA VAL A 293 13.99 -12.26 -9.62
C VAL A 293 13.32 -13.47 -9.01
N THR A 294 13.86 -13.92 -7.88
CA THR A 294 13.24 -14.96 -7.05
C THR A 294 12.96 -14.37 -5.69
N GLY A 295 11.75 -14.50 -5.20
CA GLY A 295 11.30 -13.90 -3.95
C GLY A 295 10.50 -14.85 -3.07
N ARG A 296 10.62 -14.67 -1.76
CA ARG A 296 9.76 -15.25 -0.74
C ARG A 296 9.33 -14.16 0.22
N ALA A 297 8.07 -14.09 0.51
CA ALA A 297 7.52 -13.27 1.59
C ALA A 297 6.71 -14.17 2.52
N GLU A 298 6.88 -14.00 3.82
CA GLU A 298 6.12 -14.68 4.86
C GLU A 298 5.57 -13.64 5.81
N THR A 299 4.29 -13.72 6.14
CA THR A 299 3.64 -12.81 7.06
C THR A 299 2.79 -13.58 8.03
N ASP A 300 3.04 -13.35 9.32
CA ASP A 300 2.18 -13.77 10.42
C ASP A 300 1.53 -12.52 11.02
N LEU A 301 0.20 -12.49 11.09
CA LEU A 301 -0.58 -11.40 11.65
C LEU A 301 -1.56 -11.97 12.69
N LEU A 302 -1.50 -11.42 13.91
CA LEU A 302 -2.44 -11.65 14.98
C LEU A 302 -3.15 -10.34 15.30
N GLN A 303 -4.46 -10.30 15.12
CA GLN A 303 -5.31 -9.21 15.54
C GLN A 303 -6.20 -9.66 16.69
N GLN A 304 -6.24 -8.89 17.75
CA GLN A 304 -7.14 -9.07 18.87
C GLN A 304 -7.98 -7.82 19.05
N ASP A 305 -9.28 -7.98 19.17
CA ASP A 305 -10.24 -6.92 19.40
C ASP A 305 -11.15 -7.27 20.59
N ASP A 306 -11.55 -6.27 21.34
CA ASP A 306 -12.63 -6.38 22.31
C ASP A 306 -13.96 -6.56 21.55
N TYR A 307 -14.78 -7.52 21.96
CA TYR A 307 -16.01 -7.90 21.23
C TYR A 307 -16.97 -6.71 21.01
N ASN A 308 -17.11 -5.85 22.01
CA ASN A 308 -18.03 -4.72 21.97
C ASN A 308 -17.37 -3.35 22.28
N ALA A 309 -16.05 -3.31 22.47
CA ALA A 309 -15.27 -2.12 22.83
C ALA A 309 -15.83 -1.36 24.05
N SER A 310 -16.29 -2.10 25.08
CA SER A 310 -16.89 -1.57 26.29
C SER A 310 -16.06 -1.88 27.54
N ALA A 311 -16.50 -1.37 28.71
CA ALA A 311 -15.89 -1.68 29.99
C ALA A 311 -16.39 -3.00 30.60
N GLU A 312 -17.37 -3.64 29.97
CA GLU A 312 -17.93 -4.91 30.39
C GLU A 312 -17.16 -6.06 29.71
N ASP A 313 -16.97 -7.15 30.44
CA ASP A 313 -16.31 -8.36 29.91
C ASP A 313 -17.34 -9.15 29.08
N ASP A 314 -17.38 -8.82 27.79
CA ASP A 314 -18.32 -9.37 26.81
C ASP A 314 -17.64 -10.22 25.75
N GLY A 315 -16.37 -10.60 25.95
CA GLY A 315 -15.60 -11.50 25.10
C GLY A 315 -14.61 -10.80 24.16
N ILE A 316 -13.87 -11.61 23.43
CA ILE A 316 -12.79 -11.16 22.53
C ILE A 316 -12.95 -11.75 21.14
N ILE A 317 -12.44 -11.03 20.14
CA ILE A 317 -12.28 -11.49 18.76
C ILE A 317 -10.78 -11.63 18.48
N ILE A 318 -10.37 -12.77 17.95
CA ILE A 318 -8.98 -13.04 17.56
C ILE A 318 -8.95 -13.47 16.10
N ASN A 319 -8.32 -12.65 15.26
CA ASN A 319 -8.05 -12.98 13.87
C ASN A 319 -6.57 -13.38 13.71
N ARG A 320 -6.32 -14.49 13.04
CA ARG A 320 -4.99 -15.00 12.72
C ARG A 320 -4.85 -15.14 11.22
N PHE A 321 -3.73 -14.68 10.68
CA PHE A 321 -3.38 -14.86 9.28
C PHE A 321 -1.91 -15.26 9.20
N SER A 322 -1.62 -16.30 8.44
CA SER A 322 -0.28 -16.75 8.12
C SER A 322 -0.19 -17.00 6.62
N ASP A 323 0.59 -16.19 5.92
CA ASP A 323 0.73 -16.25 4.47
C ASP A 323 2.19 -16.46 4.08
N GLU A 324 2.45 -17.43 3.22
CA GLU A 324 3.72 -17.62 2.55
C GLU A 324 3.56 -17.45 1.04
N THR A 325 4.25 -16.48 0.47
CA THR A 325 4.28 -16.22 -0.98
C THR A 325 5.67 -16.54 -1.53
N PHE A 326 5.74 -17.37 -2.56
CA PHE A 326 6.95 -17.60 -3.36
C PHE A 326 6.72 -17.14 -4.79
N THR A 327 7.69 -16.37 -5.34
CA THR A 327 7.62 -15.86 -6.70
C THR A 327 8.92 -16.10 -7.44
N GLN A 328 8.81 -16.37 -8.75
CA GLN A 328 9.95 -16.43 -9.65
C GLN A 328 9.61 -15.78 -10.97
N GLU A 329 10.48 -14.89 -11.41
CA GLU A 329 10.38 -14.21 -12.69
C GLU A 329 11.69 -14.28 -13.45
N LEU A 330 11.59 -14.56 -14.74
CA LEU A 330 12.72 -14.56 -15.67
C LEU A 330 12.37 -13.65 -16.87
N ARG A 331 13.22 -12.66 -17.12
CA ARG A 331 13.06 -11.64 -18.16
C ARG A 331 14.20 -11.72 -19.18
N LEU A 332 13.86 -11.59 -20.44
CA LEU A 332 14.78 -11.33 -21.52
C LEU A 332 14.53 -9.91 -22.03
N ASN A 333 15.41 -8.98 -21.68
CA ASN A 333 15.35 -7.60 -22.12
C ASN A 333 16.11 -7.42 -23.43
N PHE A 334 15.57 -6.57 -24.32
CA PHE A 334 16.24 -6.17 -25.55
C PHE A 334 16.12 -4.67 -25.81
N GLN A 335 17.19 -4.08 -26.31
CA GLN A 335 17.26 -2.66 -26.61
C GLN A 335 18.14 -2.35 -27.83
N GLY A 336 17.83 -1.26 -28.52
CA GLY A 336 18.62 -0.81 -29.67
C GLY A 336 18.58 -1.77 -30.86
N LEU A 337 17.55 -2.64 -30.95
CA LEU A 337 17.28 -3.40 -32.14
C LEU A 337 16.61 -2.49 -33.17
N GLU A 338 16.92 -2.70 -34.47
CA GLU A 338 16.20 -1.99 -35.52
C GLU A 338 15.16 -2.91 -36.17
N TRP A 339 13.92 -2.46 -36.20
CA TRP A 339 12.83 -3.17 -36.88
C TRP A 339 12.04 -2.21 -37.77
N LEU A 340 11.87 -2.58 -39.03
CA LEU A 340 11.19 -1.79 -40.07
C LEU A 340 11.65 -0.30 -40.09
N GLY A 341 12.96 -0.07 -39.89
CA GLY A 341 13.58 1.26 -39.98
C GLY A 341 13.43 2.13 -38.74
N GLY A 342 13.07 1.55 -37.58
CA GLY A 342 13.01 2.27 -36.31
C GLY A 342 13.52 1.45 -35.14
N PRO A 343 14.02 2.11 -34.09
CA PRO A 343 14.50 1.44 -32.89
C PRO A 343 13.37 0.73 -32.15
N LEU A 344 13.68 -0.50 -31.71
CA LEU A 344 12.82 -1.37 -30.93
C LEU A 344 13.51 -1.70 -29.61
N ARG A 345 12.78 -1.59 -28.51
CA ARG A 345 13.16 -2.08 -27.16
C ARG A 345 11.99 -2.82 -26.52
N GLY A 346 12.27 -3.70 -25.60
CA GLY A 346 11.22 -4.44 -24.94
C GLY A 346 11.71 -5.50 -23.98
N VAL A 347 10.75 -6.21 -23.41
CA VAL A 347 10.95 -7.35 -22.51
C VAL A 347 10.02 -8.47 -22.90
N ILE A 348 10.47 -9.70 -22.73
CA ILE A 348 9.66 -10.93 -22.77
C ILE A 348 10.00 -11.71 -21.50
N GLY A 349 9.00 -12.23 -20.82
CA GLY A 349 9.24 -12.91 -19.56
C GLY A 349 8.23 -14.00 -19.25
N VAL A 350 8.61 -14.79 -18.27
CA VAL A 350 7.78 -15.80 -17.62
C VAL A 350 7.75 -15.53 -16.13
N TYR A 351 6.61 -15.78 -15.51
CA TYR A 351 6.38 -15.57 -14.09
C TYR A 351 5.65 -16.78 -13.51
N THR A 352 5.99 -17.13 -12.29
CA THR A 352 5.24 -18.09 -11.48
C THR A 352 5.14 -17.59 -10.04
N SER A 353 4.01 -17.85 -9.43
CA SER A 353 3.76 -17.57 -8.01
C SER A 353 3.08 -18.76 -7.34
N ARG A 354 3.35 -18.89 -6.05
CA ARG A 354 2.61 -19.76 -5.13
C ARG A 354 2.38 -19.01 -3.84
N LEU A 355 1.14 -19.01 -3.37
CA LEU A 355 0.74 -18.53 -2.06
C LEU A 355 0.10 -19.70 -1.32
N ASP A 356 0.61 -19.99 -0.13
CA ASP A 356 0.00 -20.85 0.86
C ASP A 356 -0.45 -19.94 2.01
N GLY A 357 -1.73 -19.96 2.39
CA GLY A 357 -2.31 -19.06 3.37
C GLY A 357 -3.26 -19.78 4.29
N ASP A 358 -3.09 -19.52 5.60
CA ASP A 358 -3.96 -20.01 6.65
C ASP A 358 -4.56 -18.79 7.36
N SER A 359 -5.89 -18.79 7.56
CA SER A 359 -6.57 -17.75 8.31
C SER A 359 -7.56 -18.34 9.29
N GLY A 360 -7.66 -17.72 10.48
CA GLY A 360 -8.54 -18.15 11.54
C GLY A 360 -9.22 -16.98 12.23
N LEU A 361 -10.48 -17.18 12.61
CA LEU A 361 -11.24 -16.31 13.49
C LEU A 361 -11.66 -17.12 14.71
N ASP A 362 -11.34 -16.62 15.90
CA ASP A 362 -11.95 -17.09 17.14
C ASP A 362 -12.74 -15.93 17.77
N VAL A 363 -13.97 -16.19 18.09
CA VAL A 363 -14.77 -15.40 19.04
C VAL A 363 -14.84 -16.20 20.32
N VAL A 364 -14.38 -15.63 21.42
CA VAL A 364 -14.36 -16.29 22.72
C VAL A 364 -15.22 -15.52 23.69
N ASP A 365 -16.19 -16.19 24.32
CA ASP A 365 -17.15 -15.60 25.27
C ASP A 365 -17.92 -14.39 24.69
N GLY A 366 -18.15 -14.33 23.35
CA GLY A 366 -18.84 -13.23 22.69
C GLY A 366 -20.29 -13.10 23.16
N ASN A 367 -20.63 -12.02 23.85
CA ASN A 367 -21.98 -11.79 24.40
C ASN A 367 -22.94 -11.34 23.30
N VAL A 368 -23.69 -12.29 22.73
CA VAL A 368 -24.65 -12.03 21.65
C VAL A 368 -26.05 -11.62 22.16
N LEU A 369 -26.37 -11.84 23.44
CA LEU A 369 -27.63 -11.44 24.04
C LEU A 369 -27.46 -11.17 25.55
N ASN A 370 -27.81 -9.97 25.98
CA ASN A 370 -27.90 -9.62 27.39
C ASN A 370 -29.33 -9.14 27.72
N ALA A 371 -30.17 -10.03 28.26
CA ALA A 371 -31.57 -9.79 28.59
C ALA A 371 -31.84 -9.99 30.10
N GLY A 372 -31.19 -9.20 30.93
CA GLY A 372 -31.34 -9.26 32.38
C GLY A 372 -30.69 -10.51 32.99
N PRO A 373 -31.47 -11.49 33.52
CA PRO A 373 -30.88 -12.70 34.10
C PRO A 373 -30.39 -13.71 33.04
N LEU A 374 -30.63 -13.46 31.78
CA LEU A 374 -30.23 -14.30 30.66
C LEU A 374 -29.17 -13.60 29.83
N SER A 375 -27.98 -14.15 29.83
CA SER A 375 -26.92 -13.81 28.87
C SER A 375 -26.57 -15.02 28.03
N VAL A 376 -26.38 -14.81 26.75
CA VAL A 376 -25.97 -15.84 25.79
C VAL A 376 -24.58 -15.47 25.28
N TYR A 377 -23.66 -16.39 25.42
CA TYR A 377 -22.29 -16.26 24.94
C TYR A 377 -22.07 -17.23 23.77
N LEU A 378 -21.33 -16.77 22.81
CA LEU A 378 -20.97 -17.50 21.60
C LEU A 378 -19.46 -17.70 21.57
N ASP A 379 -19.04 -18.95 21.41
CA ASP A 379 -17.69 -19.29 21.00
C ASP A 379 -17.75 -19.73 19.53
N THR A 380 -17.03 -19.02 18.67
CA THR A 380 -16.93 -19.33 17.23
C THR A 380 -15.50 -19.57 16.86
N GLN A 381 -15.24 -20.64 16.11
CA GLN A 381 -13.95 -20.88 15.48
C GLN A 381 -14.16 -21.09 13.98
N VAL A 382 -13.53 -20.25 13.18
CA VAL A 382 -13.48 -20.38 11.72
C VAL A 382 -12.04 -20.57 11.30
N GLU A 383 -11.78 -21.54 10.44
CA GLU A 383 -10.47 -21.78 9.81
C GLU A 383 -10.62 -21.84 8.30
N VAL A 384 -9.72 -21.19 7.58
CA VAL A 384 -9.67 -21.21 6.11
C VAL A 384 -8.22 -21.44 5.69
N ASP A 385 -8.01 -22.56 5.00
CA ASP A 385 -6.74 -22.89 4.32
C ASP A 385 -6.90 -22.60 2.85
N GLN A 386 -5.93 -21.93 2.25
CA GLN A 386 -5.92 -21.65 0.83
C GLN A 386 -4.54 -21.90 0.19
N GLN A 387 -4.57 -22.43 -1.02
CA GLN A 387 -3.38 -22.54 -1.85
C GLN A 387 -3.66 -21.95 -3.22
N ARG A 388 -2.88 -20.94 -3.62
CA ARG A 388 -3.02 -20.28 -4.91
C ARG A 388 -1.74 -20.46 -5.72
N GLN A 389 -1.89 -20.81 -7.00
CA GLN A 389 -0.78 -20.95 -7.94
C GLN A 389 -1.05 -20.12 -9.19
N GLY A 390 -0.03 -19.36 -9.62
CA GLY A 390 -0.10 -18.51 -10.78
C GLY A 390 1.04 -18.79 -11.78
N TYR A 391 0.71 -18.75 -13.07
CA TYR A 391 1.68 -18.84 -14.17
C TYR A 391 1.36 -17.79 -15.21
N ALA A 392 2.38 -17.08 -15.69
CA ALA A 392 2.20 -16.11 -16.74
C ALA A 392 3.32 -16.12 -17.77
N PHE A 393 2.92 -15.78 -18.99
CA PHE A 393 3.83 -15.37 -20.06
C PHE A 393 3.47 -13.93 -20.45
N PHE A 394 4.47 -13.06 -20.54
CA PHE A 394 4.24 -11.65 -20.83
C PHE A 394 5.30 -11.05 -21.75
N GLY A 395 4.96 -9.93 -22.37
CA GLY A 395 5.88 -9.08 -23.10
C GLY A 395 5.37 -7.64 -23.18
N ASP A 396 6.29 -6.69 -23.14
CA ASP A 396 6.04 -5.27 -23.34
C ASP A 396 7.09 -4.74 -24.31
N LEU A 397 6.70 -3.95 -25.31
CA LEU A 397 7.58 -3.45 -26.34
C LEU A 397 7.28 -1.99 -26.70
N GLU A 398 8.31 -1.27 -27.05
CA GLU A 398 8.27 0.07 -27.62
C GLU A 398 8.98 0.08 -28.97
N TRP A 399 8.24 0.47 -30.00
CA TRP A 399 8.75 0.61 -31.33
C TRP A 399 8.59 2.04 -31.83
N THR A 400 9.71 2.73 -32.09
CA THR A 400 9.70 4.06 -32.71
C THR A 400 9.50 3.94 -34.21
N VAL A 401 8.25 3.96 -34.63
CA VAL A 401 7.83 3.78 -36.02
C VAL A 401 8.24 4.93 -36.95
N ARG A 402 8.42 6.12 -36.39
CA ARG A 402 8.91 7.35 -37.04
C ARG A 402 9.61 8.23 -36.00
N PRO A 403 10.52 9.13 -36.39
CA PRO A 403 11.05 10.14 -35.49
C PRO A 403 9.90 10.87 -34.77
N ARG A 404 9.79 10.81 -33.48
CA ARG A 404 8.73 11.36 -32.61
C ARG A 404 7.51 10.45 -32.36
N TRP A 405 7.30 9.35 -33.07
CA TRP A 405 6.15 8.47 -32.87
C TRP A 405 6.61 7.10 -32.38
N THR A 406 6.18 6.73 -31.18
CA THR A 406 6.47 5.42 -30.57
C THR A 406 5.16 4.67 -30.35
N LEU A 407 5.07 3.48 -30.88
CA LEU A 407 4.02 2.51 -30.58
C LEU A 407 4.41 1.74 -29.34
N LEU A 408 3.46 1.59 -28.42
CA LEU A 408 3.54 0.83 -27.20
C LEU A 408 2.64 -0.40 -27.35
N ALA A 409 3.13 -1.59 -27.08
CA ALA A 409 2.31 -2.80 -27.13
C ALA A 409 2.75 -3.77 -26.04
N GLY A 410 1.80 -4.29 -25.29
CA GLY A 410 2.01 -5.28 -24.26
C GLY A 410 0.96 -6.38 -24.33
N LEU A 411 1.34 -7.55 -23.91
CA LEU A 411 0.45 -8.70 -23.80
C LEU A 411 0.90 -9.56 -22.61
N ARG A 412 -0.07 -9.99 -21.81
CA ARG A 412 0.14 -11.00 -20.79
C ARG A 412 -0.96 -12.05 -20.90
N VAL A 413 -0.58 -13.30 -20.75
CA VAL A 413 -1.46 -14.45 -20.60
C VAL A 413 -1.21 -14.98 -19.19
N ASP A 414 -2.25 -14.99 -18.40
CA ASP A 414 -2.22 -15.39 -16.99
C ASP A 414 -3.13 -16.59 -16.79
N ARG A 415 -2.69 -17.55 -16.00
CA ARG A 415 -3.49 -18.64 -15.48
C ARG A 415 -3.27 -18.75 -13.98
N GLU A 416 -4.37 -18.85 -13.26
CA GLU A 416 -4.40 -18.94 -11.80
C GLU A 416 -5.32 -20.04 -11.35
N SER A 417 -4.89 -20.84 -10.37
CA SER A 417 -5.72 -21.83 -9.68
C SER A 417 -5.71 -21.54 -8.18
N LEU A 418 -6.84 -21.69 -7.56
CA LEU A 418 -7.09 -21.59 -6.12
C LEU A 418 -7.71 -22.89 -5.64
N ASP A 419 -7.09 -23.53 -4.67
CA ASP A 419 -7.66 -24.59 -3.87
C ASP A 419 -7.89 -24.05 -2.45
N TYR A 420 -9.03 -24.39 -1.84
CA TYR A 420 -9.38 -23.91 -0.50
C TYR A 420 -10.11 -24.96 0.30
N ARG A 421 -9.99 -24.83 1.63
CA ARG A 421 -10.79 -25.58 2.62
C ARG A 421 -11.21 -24.61 3.71
N TYR A 422 -12.41 -24.77 4.23
CA TYR A 422 -12.86 -24.03 5.40
C TYR A 422 -13.58 -24.94 6.39
N SER A 423 -13.55 -24.56 7.66
CA SER A 423 -14.38 -25.12 8.71
C SER A 423 -14.88 -24.01 9.64
N SER A 424 -16.10 -24.16 10.14
CA SER A 424 -16.71 -23.27 11.12
C SER A 424 -17.37 -24.12 12.20
N ASN A 425 -16.99 -23.89 13.45
CA ASN A 425 -17.55 -24.54 14.62
C ASN A 425 -18.06 -23.48 15.59
N ASN A 426 -19.27 -23.67 16.10
CA ASN A 426 -19.94 -22.70 16.96
C ASN A 426 -20.48 -23.37 18.20
N ASP A 427 -20.03 -22.94 19.36
CA ASP A 427 -20.51 -23.39 20.66
C ASP A 427 -21.28 -22.27 21.38
N LEU A 428 -22.45 -22.59 21.92
CA LEU A 428 -23.26 -21.64 22.67
C LEU A 428 -23.20 -21.95 24.15
N ALA A 429 -22.75 -21.00 24.94
CA ALA A 429 -22.74 -21.07 26.39
C ALA A 429 -23.81 -20.15 27.01
N PHE A 430 -24.36 -20.56 28.14
CA PHE A 430 -25.49 -19.88 28.76
C PHE A 430 -25.25 -19.47 30.19
N THR A 431 -25.58 -18.20 30.48
CA THR A 431 -25.71 -17.52 31.75
C THR A 431 -24.63 -17.76 32.81
N ARG A 432 -24.01 -16.71 33.22
CA ARG A 432 -23.21 -16.66 34.47
C ARG A 432 -24.08 -16.82 35.73
N ASP A 433 -25.39 -16.49 35.74
CA ASP A 433 -26.23 -16.38 36.96
C ASP A 433 -27.60 -17.05 36.90
N GLY A 434 -27.90 -17.94 35.92
CA GLY A 434 -29.18 -18.59 35.75
C GLY A 434 -29.13 -20.13 35.64
N PRO A 435 -30.28 -20.82 35.63
CA PRO A 435 -30.29 -22.26 35.38
C PRO A 435 -29.82 -22.55 33.93
N PRO A 436 -28.99 -23.57 33.72
CA PRO A 436 -28.51 -23.89 32.40
C PRO A 436 -29.67 -24.23 31.46
N LEU A 437 -29.81 -23.44 30.39
CA LEU A 437 -30.67 -23.81 29.26
C LEU A 437 -29.82 -24.63 28.29
N THR A 438 -30.38 -25.57 27.60
CA THR A 438 -29.63 -26.32 26.57
C THR A 438 -29.59 -25.56 25.26
N ALA A 439 -28.55 -25.76 24.45
CA ALA A 439 -28.37 -25.13 23.12
C ALA A 439 -29.64 -25.27 22.26
N ASP A 440 -30.29 -26.48 22.29
CA ASP A 440 -31.54 -26.74 21.57
C ASP A 440 -32.70 -25.83 21.99
N VAL A 441 -32.83 -25.54 23.30
CA VAL A 441 -33.94 -24.71 23.81
C VAL A 441 -33.76 -23.25 23.42
N ILE A 442 -32.55 -22.78 23.26
CA ILE A 442 -32.26 -21.39 22.88
C ILE A 442 -32.26 -21.25 21.36
N GLY A 443 -31.71 -22.19 20.60
CA GLY A 443 -31.87 -22.24 19.16
C GLY A 443 -33.35 -22.19 18.77
N ASP A 444 -34.23 -22.95 19.48
CA ASP A 444 -35.66 -22.91 19.25
C ASP A 444 -36.35 -21.60 19.68
N LEU A 445 -35.87 -20.94 20.74
CA LEU A 445 -36.53 -19.75 21.30
C LEU A 445 -35.98 -18.44 20.71
N PHE A 446 -34.70 -18.36 20.39
CA PHE A 446 -33.99 -17.13 20.04
C PHE A 446 -33.23 -17.23 18.72
N GLY A 447 -32.94 -18.44 18.18
CA GLY A 447 -32.18 -18.65 16.96
C GLY A 447 -32.61 -17.76 15.78
N PRO A 448 -33.91 -17.66 15.47
CA PRO A 448 -34.40 -16.80 14.40
C PRO A 448 -34.24 -15.27 14.69
N ALA A 449 -34.12 -14.91 15.97
CA ALA A 449 -34.02 -13.50 16.39
C ALA A 449 -32.57 -13.02 16.63
N VAL A 450 -31.65 -13.96 16.83
CA VAL A 450 -30.25 -13.66 17.20
C VAL A 450 -29.28 -13.96 16.04
N GLY A 451 -29.75 -14.64 14.97
CA GLY A 451 -28.90 -14.95 13.81
C GLY A 451 -27.66 -15.77 14.21
N LEU A 452 -27.87 -16.86 14.97
CA LEU A 452 -26.76 -17.68 15.45
C LEU A 452 -25.98 -18.31 14.28
N PRO A 453 -24.65 -18.28 14.30
CA PRO A 453 -23.84 -18.89 13.26
C PRO A 453 -24.06 -20.41 13.25
N GLU A 454 -24.03 -21.00 12.06
CA GLU A 454 -24.19 -22.45 11.86
C GLU A 454 -22.80 -23.09 11.65
N ASP A 455 -22.65 -24.35 12.13
CA ASP A 455 -21.48 -25.16 11.83
C ASP A 455 -21.41 -25.47 10.35
N GLY A 456 -20.22 -25.44 9.78
CA GLY A 456 -20.01 -25.70 8.36
C GLY A 456 -18.59 -26.19 8.06
N GLU A 457 -18.47 -27.01 7.04
CA GLU A 457 -17.18 -27.40 6.47
C GLU A 457 -17.31 -27.54 4.94
N GLY A 458 -16.24 -27.27 4.23
CA GLY A 458 -16.21 -27.44 2.80
C GLY A 458 -14.85 -27.27 2.19
N ASP A 459 -14.72 -27.75 0.97
CA ASP A 459 -13.55 -27.57 0.15
C ASP A 459 -13.95 -27.30 -1.31
N GLY A 460 -13.07 -26.68 -2.07
CA GLY A 460 -13.32 -26.43 -3.47
C GLY A 460 -12.11 -25.84 -4.19
N SER A 461 -12.30 -25.56 -5.47
CA SER A 461 -11.28 -24.95 -6.31
C SER A 461 -11.88 -23.97 -7.30
N SER A 462 -11.09 -22.99 -7.71
CA SER A 462 -11.42 -22.00 -8.74
C SER A 462 -10.25 -21.82 -9.69
N ASP A 463 -10.50 -21.89 -10.99
CA ASP A 463 -9.51 -21.61 -12.03
C ASP A 463 -9.88 -20.30 -12.75
N SER A 464 -8.88 -19.47 -13.04
CA SER A 464 -9.02 -18.22 -13.79
C SER A 464 -7.98 -18.12 -14.90
N ASP A 465 -8.42 -17.84 -16.11
CA ASP A 465 -7.53 -17.54 -17.25
C ASP A 465 -7.77 -16.11 -17.74
N ALA A 466 -6.71 -15.34 -17.97
CA ALA A 466 -6.82 -13.97 -18.44
C ALA A 466 -5.90 -13.64 -19.60
N LEU A 467 -6.43 -12.88 -20.57
CA LEU A 467 -5.68 -12.25 -21.63
C LEU A 467 -5.70 -10.74 -21.44
N LEU A 468 -4.52 -10.12 -21.23
CA LEU A 468 -4.34 -8.75 -20.80
C LEU A 468 -3.54 -7.95 -21.83
N PRO A 469 -4.20 -7.45 -22.88
CA PRO A 469 -3.57 -6.60 -23.88
C PRO A 469 -3.36 -5.18 -23.36
N LYS A 470 -2.29 -4.54 -23.86
CA LYS A 470 -1.98 -3.12 -23.73
C LYS A 470 -1.58 -2.57 -25.09
N LEU A 471 -2.16 -1.47 -25.49
CA LEU A 471 -1.79 -0.74 -26.70
C LEU A 471 -1.68 0.76 -26.39
N GLY A 472 -0.71 1.41 -27.00
CA GLY A 472 -0.55 2.85 -26.83
C GLY A 472 0.23 3.49 -27.97
N LEU A 473 0.12 4.81 -28.02
CA LEU A 473 0.82 5.66 -28.97
C LEU A 473 1.37 6.89 -28.24
N ARG A 474 2.68 7.13 -28.35
CA ARG A 474 3.38 8.27 -27.78
C ARG A 474 3.91 9.17 -28.91
N TYR A 475 3.67 10.47 -28.78
CA TYR A 475 4.22 11.50 -29.65
C TYR A 475 5.18 12.40 -28.86
N ASN A 476 6.46 12.38 -29.21
CA ASN A 476 7.48 13.23 -28.62
C ASN A 476 7.61 14.50 -29.47
N TRP A 477 7.14 15.67 -28.98
CA TRP A 477 7.33 16.91 -29.72
C TRP A 477 8.70 17.55 -29.46
N SER A 478 9.37 17.14 -28.37
CA SER A 478 10.79 17.44 -28.07
C SER A 478 11.44 16.24 -27.38
N GLU A 479 12.74 16.33 -27.09
CA GLU A 479 13.48 15.30 -26.33
C GLU A 479 12.99 15.17 -24.89
N SER A 480 12.43 16.23 -24.32
CA SER A 480 11.95 16.28 -22.94
C SER A 480 10.43 16.42 -22.81
N SER A 481 9.69 16.19 -23.89
CA SER A 481 8.24 16.42 -23.87
C SER A 481 7.49 15.46 -24.78
N ALA A 482 6.48 14.82 -24.21
CA ALA A 482 5.66 13.82 -24.88
C ALA A 482 4.18 13.92 -24.47
N VAL A 483 3.30 13.49 -25.37
CA VAL A 483 1.90 13.19 -25.10
C VAL A 483 1.59 11.80 -25.65
N GLY A 484 0.71 11.08 -25.02
CA GLY A 484 0.32 9.76 -25.52
C GLY A 484 -0.99 9.28 -24.97
N LEU A 485 -1.48 8.24 -25.59
CA LEU A 485 -2.71 7.53 -25.24
C LEU A 485 -2.38 6.05 -25.04
N THR A 486 -2.91 5.45 -23.98
CA THR A 486 -2.85 4.02 -23.74
C THR A 486 -4.23 3.45 -23.49
N VAL A 487 -4.45 2.22 -23.90
CA VAL A 487 -5.63 1.41 -23.56
C VAL A 487 -5.10 0.07 -23.06
N GLN A 488 -5.54 -0.35 -21.89
CA GLN A 488 -5.08 -1.61 -21.30
C GLN A 488 -6.19 -2.29 -20.50
N ARG A 489 -6.16 -3.62 -20.52
CA ARG A 489 -7.05 -4.47 -19.73
C ARG A 489 -6.32 -5.00 -18.51
N ALA A 490 -7.02 -5.05 -17.37
CA ALA A 490 -6.56 -5.74 -16.17
C ALA A 490 -7.64 -6.67 -15.63
N TYR A 491 -7.27 -7.51 -14.67
CA TYR A 491 -8.21 -8.42 -14.03
C TYR A 491 -7.81 -8.69 -12.57
N ARG A 492 -8.76 -9.19 -11.81
CA ARG A 492 -8.55 -9.91 -10.56
C ARG A 492 -9.26 -11.25 -10.67
N ALA A 493 -8.62 -12.32 -10.21
CA ALA A 493 -9.16 -13.67 -10.25
C ALA A 493 -10.41 -13.80 -9.37
N GLY A 494 -11.23 -14.77 -9.67
CA GLY A 494 -12.32 -15.20 -8.82
C GLY A 494 -11.82 -15.86 -7.53
N GLY A 495 -12.74 -16.11 -6.62
CA GLY A 495 -12.39 -16.67 -5.32
C GLY A 495 -13.59 -17.21 -4.55
N LEU A 496 -13.36 -17.32 -3.25
CA LEU A 496 -14.34 -17.79 -2.26
C LEU A 496 -14.53 -16.69 -1.19
N SER A 497 -15.77 -16.53 -0.76
CA SER A 497 -16.15 -15.76 0.43
C SER A 497 -16.89 -16.68 1.39
N VAL A 498 -16.47 -16.72 2.65
CA VAL A 498 -17.10 -17.47 3.72
C VAL A 498 -17.97 -16.52 4.54
N ASN A 499 -19.25 -16.86 4.67
CA ASN A 499 -20.16 -16.20 5.59
C ASN A 499 -20.29 -17.07 6.85
N PHE A 500 -19.56 -16.71 7.89
CA PHE A 500 -19.52 -17.49 9.13
C PHE A 500 -20.80 -17.34 9.96
N VAL A 501 -21.56 -16.24 9.81
CA VAL A 501 -22.86 -16.08 10.48
C VAL A 501 -23.88 -17.11 9.99
N ARG A 502 -23.83 -17.44 8.69
CA ARG A 502 -24.75 -18.42 8.06
C ARG A 502 -24.13 -19.81 7.89
N GLY A 503 -22.87 -20.01 8.24
CA GLY A 503 -22.14 -21.25 7.97
C GLY A 503 -22.08 -21.62 6.49
N THR A 504 -22.13 -20.62 5.60
CA THR A 504 -22.20 -20.82 4.15
C THR A 504 -21.00 -20.21 3.44
N PHE A 505 -20.75 -20.66 2.22
CA PHE A 505 -19.76 -20.05 1.34
C PHE A 505 -20.38 -19.67 0.00
N ASN A 506 -19.81 -18.64 -0.63
CA ASN A 506 -20.16 -18.18 -1.95
C ASN A 506 -18.90 -18.07 -2.82
N THR A 507 -18.98 -18.55 -4.07
CA THR A 507 -17.94 -18.36 -5.06
C THR A 507 -18.26 -17.15 -5.92
N PHE A 508 -17.27 -16.38 -6.27
CA PHE A 508 -17.41 -15.23 -7.14
C PHE A 508 -16.47 -15.33 -8.35
N ASP A 509 -16.92 -14.77 -9.47
CA ASP A 509 -16.23 -14.81 -10.74
C ASP A 509 -15.09 -13.77 -10.83
N PRO A 510 -14.13 -13.92 -11.76
CA PRO A 510 -13.13 -12.89 -12.06
C PRO A 510 -13.76 -11.57 -12.49
N GLU A 511 -13.15 -10.46 -12.09
CA GLU A 511 -13.52 -9.11 -12.51
C GLU A 511 -12.49 -8.52 -13.48
N TYR A 512 -12.93 -7.58 -14.32
CA TYR A 512 -12.10 -7.00 -15.38
C TYR A 512 -12.25 -5.49 -15.46
N THR A 513 -11.13 -4.80 -15.75
CA THR A 513 -11.15 -3.38 -16.10
C THR A 513 -10.59 -3.14 -17.49
N LEU A 514 -11.16 -2.14 -18.18
CA LEU A 514 -10.61 -1.58 -19.40
C LEU A 514 -10.34 -0.09 -19.16
N THR A 515 -9.07 0.28 -19.09
CA THR A 515 -8.65 1.66 -18.80
C THR A 515 -8.10 2.32 -20.06
N THR A 516 -8.62 3.51 -20.35
CA THR A 516 -8.09 4.43 -21.36
C THR A 516 -7.42 5.60 -20.65
N GLU A 517 -6.15 5.88 -20.97
CA GLU A 517 -5.38 6.94 -20.30
C GLU A 517 -4.68 7.84 -21.32
N LEU A 518 -4.92 9.15 -21.20
CA LEU A 518 -4.20 10.20 -21.92
C LEU A 518 -3.16 10.80 -20.96
N PHE A 519 -1.90 10.77 -21.36
CA PHE A 519 -0.81 11.32 -20.55
C PHE A 519 -0.04 12.43 -21.28
N ALA A 520 0.50 13.36 -20.50
CA ALA A 520 1.42 14.39 -20.95
C ALA A 520 2.58 14.52 -19.97
N ARG A 521 3.79 14.59 -20.51
CA ARG A 521 5.04 14.72 -19.78
C ARG A 521 5.86 15.83 -20.41
N THR A 522 6.36 16.77 -19.62
CA THR A 522 7.23 17.82 -20.14
C THR A 522 8.21 18.33 -19.09
N ALA A 523 9.43 18.56 -19.51
CA ALA A 523 10.42 19.28 -18.74
C ALA A 523 10.82 20.57 -19.48
N LEU A 524 10.66 21.69 -18.80
CA LEU A 524 10.82 23.05 -19.33
C LEU A 524 11.96 23.78 -18.61
N PHE A 525 12.49 24.85 -19.23
CA PHE A 525 13.51 25.71 -18.64
C PHE A 525 14.75 24.95 -18.19
N ASP A 526 15.31 24.14 -19.08
CA ASP A 526 16.47 23.26 -18.78
C ASP A 526 16.20 22.34 -17.58
N ARG A 527 15.04 21.67 -17.56
CA ARG A 527 14.56 20.79 -16.49
C ARG A 527 14.35 21.44 -15.11
N ARG A 528 14.22 22.75 -15.04
CA ARG A 528 13.85 23.45 -13.80
C ARG A 528 12.37 23.26 -13.43
N LEU A 529 11.53 22.99 -14.41
CA LEU A 529 10.11 22.75 -14.24
C LEU A 529 9.74 21.45 -14.93
N ARG A 530 9.20 20.52 -14.15
CA ARG A 530 8.69 19.22 -14.63
C ARG A 530 7.19 19.18 -14.41
N LEU A 531 6.44 18.83 -15.46
CA LEU A 531 5.00 18.71 -15.44
C LEU A 531 4.62 17.30 -15.90
N ARG A 532 3.78 16.65 -15.13
CA ARG A 532 3.17 15.34 -15.45
C ARG A 532 1.67 15.47 -15.28
N ALA A 533 0.91 15.10 -16.31
CA ALA A 533 -0.54 15.11 -16.26
C ALA A 533 -1.10 13.84 -16.87
N ASN A 534 -2.16 13.33 -16.27
CA ASN A 534 -2.90 12.17 -16.72
C ASN A 534 -4.40 12.46 -16.67
N LEU A 535 -5.13 11.96 -17.69
CA LEU A 535 -6.57 11.83 -17.67
C LEU A 535 -6.90 10.36 -17.89
N PHE A 536 -7.74 9.77 -17.06
CA PHE A 536 -8.09 8.38 -17.15
C PHE A 536 -9.59 8.15 -17.11
N TYR A 537 -10.00 7.08 -17.79
CA TYR A 537 -11.37 6.57 -17.78
C TYR A 537 -11.28 5.03 -17.76
N THR A 538 -11.99 4.41 -16.82
CA THR A 538 -12.01 2.96 -16.63
C THR A 538 -13.45 2.47 -16.59
N ASP A 539 -13.76 1.53 -17.45
CA ASP A 539 -14.94 0.65 -17.36
C ASP A 539 -14.55 -0.60 -16.55
N TRP A 540 -15.41 -0.99 -15.62
CA TRP A 540 -15.21 -2.13 -14.74
C TRP A 540 -16.43 -3.05 -14.83
N THR A 541 -16.20 -4.32 -15.15
CA THR A 541 -17.23 -5.35 -15.27
C THR A 541 -17.04 -6.43 -14.23
N ASP A 542 -18.16 -6.99 -13.77
CA ASP A 542 -18.20 -8.08 -12.79
C ASP A 542 -17.44 -7.76 -11.49
N GLN A 543 -17.49 -6.50 -11.04
CA GLN A 543 -16.76 -6.03 -9.86
C GLN A 543 -17.12 -6.84 -8.63
N GLN A 544 -16.10 -7.36 -7.94
CA GLN A 544 -16.23 -8.09 -6.68
C GLN A 544 -16.46 -7.10 -5.54
N VAL A 545 -17.60 -7.20 -4.87
CA VAL A 545 -18.04 -6.30 -3.81
C VAL A 545 -18.56 -7.11 -2.63
N SER A 546 -18.10 -6.81 -1.43
CA SER A 546 -18.66 -7.38 -0.21
C SER A 546 -19.94 -6.66 0.17
N VAL A 547 -21.00 -7.40 0.41
CA VAL A 547 -22.33 -6.91 0.79
C VAL A 547 -22.74 -7.47 2.13
N GLN A 548 -23.37 -6.64 2.95
CA GLN A 548 -23.96 -7.02 4.21
C GLN A 548 -25.39 -7.54 3.95
N LEU A 549 -25.72 -8.71 4.44
CA LEU A 549 -26.98 -9.41 4.13
C LEU A 549 -28.09 -9.22 5.18
N SER A 550 -27.74 -8.69 6.37
CA SER A 550 -28.66 -8.38 7.46
C SER A 550 -28.17 -7.19 8.29
N ASP A 551 -28.85 -6.88 9.40
CA ASP A 551 -28.40 -5.85 10.34
C ASP A 551 -27.12 -6.25 11.12
N ASP A 552 -26.72 -7.54 11.07
CA ASP A 552 -25.43 -7.99 11.61
C ASP A 552 -24.30 -7.58 10.67
N VAL A 553 -23.34 -6.83 11.21
CA VAL A 553 -22.20 -6.33 10.44
C VAL A 553 -21.27 -7.43 9.92
N ASN A 554 -21.36 -8.61 10.54
CA ASN A 554 -20.56 -9.78 10.18
C ASN A 554 -21.28 -10.71 9.17
N ASP A 555 -22.59 -10.50 8.93
CA ASP A 555 -23.34 -11.25 7.93
C ASP A 555 -23.08 -10.69 6.53
N THR A 556 -21.88 -10.96 6.02
CA THR A 556 -21.39 -10.44 4.73
C THR A 556 -21.02 -11.56 3.76
N GLN A 557 -21.10 -11.27 2.48
CA GLN A 557 -20.54 -12.12 1.42
C GLN A 557 -20.05 -11.29 0.24
N THR A 558 -19.11 -11.83 -0.53
CA THR A 558 -18.66 -11.20 -1.77
C THR A 558 -19.56 -11.61 -2.94
N GLU A 559 -20.05 -10.62 -3.69
CA GLU A 559 -20.86 -10.80 -4.90
C GLU A 559 -20.18 -10.07 -6.08
N ASN A 560 -20.49 -10.45 -7.32
CA ASN A 560 -20.08 -9.69 -8.49
C ASN A 560 -21.14 -8.62 -8.78
N ALA A 561 -20.76 -7.33 -8.69
CA ALA A 561 -21.56 -6.22 -9.19
C ALA A 561 -21.65 -6.28 -10.72
N GLY A 562 -22.70 -5.72 -11.30
CA GLY A 562 -22.87 -5.70 -12.75
C GLY A 562 -21.79 -4.86 -13.44
N GLU A 563 -21.93 -3.54 -13.42
CA GLU A 563 -21.04 -2.60 -14.08
C GLU A 563 -20.69 -1.43 -13.17
N SER A 564 -19.46 -0.97 -13.26
CA SER A 564 -18.97 0.22 -12.56
C SER A 564 -18.07 1.06 -13.46
N ARG A 565 -17.88 2.32 -13.10
CA ARG A 565 -16.93 3.19 -13.79
C ARG A 565 -16.16 4.07 -12.83
N LEU A 566 -14.97 4.43 -13.24
CA LEU A 566 -14.22 5.50 -12.60
C LEU A 566 -13.50 6.36 -13.65
N TYR A 567 -13.38 7.65 -13.37
CA TYR A 567 -12.66 8.58 -14.22
C TYR A 567 -12.05 9.72 -13.41
N GLY A 568 -11.02 10.34 -13.96
CA GLY A 568 -10.38 11.42 -13.23
C GLY A 568 -9.18 12.03 -13.94
N ALA A 569 -8.48 12.84 -13.16
CA ALA A 569 -7.31 13.59 -13.60
C ALA A 569 -6.23 13.62 -12.49
N GLU A 570 -4.98 13.66 -12.91
CA GLU A 570 -3.81 13.82 -12.06
C GLU A 570 -2.90 14.90 -12.65
N LEU A 571 -2.37 15.74 -11.79
CA LEU A 571 -1.40 16.78 -12.15
C LEU A 571 -0.29 16.81 -11.11
N GLU A 572 0.93 16.69 -11.56
CA GLU A 572 2.13 16.82 -10.75
C GLU A 572 3.08 17.85 -11.36
N VAL A 573 3.59 18.69 -10.51
CA VAL A 573 4.53 19.78 -10.86
C VAL A 573 5.68 19.75 -9.89
N ASP A 574 6.92 19.60 -10.40
CA ASP A 574 8.15 19.81 -9.63
C ASP A 574 8.87 21.03 -10.19
N ALA A 575 9.30 21.90 -9.33
CA ALA A 575 9.96 23.14 -9.75
C ALA A 575 11.18 23.45 -8.88
N ARG A 576 12.34 23.69 -9.52
CA ARG A 576 13.46 24.38 -8.92
C ARG A 576 13.32 25.88 -9.12
N ILE A 577 12.75 26.55 -8.11
CA ILE A 577 12.36 27.95 -8.17
C ILE A 577 13.62 28.82 -8.13
N LEU A 578 14.53 28.51 -7.19
CA LEU A 578 15.83 29.12 -7.03
C LEU A 578 16.88 28.01 -6.83
N TRP A 579 18.14 28.36 -6.81
CA TRP A 579 19.24 27.40 -6.62
C TRP A 579 19.14 26.57 -5.30
N ASN A 580 18.39 27.09 -4.32
CA ASN A 580 18.21 26.46 -3.01
C ASN A 580 16.73 26.42 -2.59
N LEU A 581 15.80 26.60 -3.52
CA LEU A 581 14.36 26.55 -3.25
C LEU A 581 13.67 25.68 -4.29
N ASP A 582 13.22 24.53 -3.85
CA ASP A 582 12.41 23.60 -4.63
C ASP A 582 10.96 23.65 -4.15
N GLY A 583 10.04 23.37 -5.05
CA GLY A 583 8.62 23.25 -4.73
C GLY A 583 7.98 22.14 -5.54
N PHE A 584 6.94 21.53 -4.98
CA PHE A 584 6.11 20.58 -5.70
C PHE A 584 4.63 20.83 -5.47
N VAL A 585 3.82 20.41 -6.43
CA VAL A 585 2.36 20.36 -6.35
C VAL A 585 1.91 19.01 -6.90
N SER A 586 1.04 18.32 -6.17
CA SER A 586 0.39 17.08 -6.58
C SER A 586 -1.11 17.24 -6.39
N MET A 587 -1.91 17.00 -7.43
CA MET A 587 -3.37 17.14 -7.40
C MET A 587 -4.01 15.96 -8.08
N GLY A 588 -5.00 15.37 -7.44
CA GLY A 588 -5.81 14.27 -7.93
C GLY A 588 -7.31 14.62 -7.88
N TYR A 589 -8.01 14.21 -8.91
CA TYR A 589 -9.46 14.15 -8.96
C TYR A 589 -9.86 12.77 -9.44
N SER A 590 -10.75 12.10 -8.72
CA SER A 590 -11.27 10.79 -9.06
C SER A 590 -12.76 10.74 -8.75
N ARG A 591 -13.56 10.19 -9.65
CA ARG A 591 -14.96 9.90 -9.44
C ARG A 591 -15.24 8.45 -9.78
N THR A 592 -15.87 7.75 -8.85
CA THR A 592 -16.30 6.36 -8.95
C THR A 592 -17.82 6.29 -8.94
N GLU A 593 -18.40 5.27 -9.57
CA GLU A 593 -19.85 5.08 -9.61
C GLU A 593 -20.20 3.63 -9.96
N PHE A 594 -21.08 3.02 -9.18
CA PHE A 594 -21.73 1.77 -9.55
C PHE A 594 -22.81 2.07 -10.60
N LEU A 595 -22.70 1.50 -11.79
CA LEU A 595 -23.67 1.71 -12.89
C LEU A 595 -24.84 0.71 -12.82
N ASP A 596 -24.56 -0.51 -12.38
CA ASP A 596 -25.54 -1.56 -12.12
C ASP A 596 -25.03 -2.41 -10.95
N PHE A 597 -25.60 -2.21 -9.76
CA PHE A 597 -25.29 -2.98 -8.60
C PHE A 597 -26.54 -3.22 -7.75
N GLN A 598 -27.16 -4.35 -7.99
CA GLN A 598 -28.30 -4.85 -7.21
C GLN A 598 -27.88 -6.13 -6.47
N SER A 599 -27.96 -6.11 -5.17
CA SER A 599 -27.65 -7.25 -4.29
C SER A 599 -28.83 -7.62 -3.43
N SER A 600 -28.72 -8.72 -2.69
CA SER A 600 -29.70 -9.13 -1.67
C SER A 600 -29.89 -8.07 -0.56
N ALA A 601 -28.87 -7.25 -0.30
CA ALA A 601 -28.92 -6.19 0.72
C ALA A 601 -29.54 -4.88 0.23
N GLY A 602 -29.58 -4.62 -1.09
CA GLY A 602 -30.16 -3.40 -1.65
C GLY A 602 -29.72 -3.08 -3.07
N ASP A 603 -30.20 -1.91 -3.57
CA ASP A 603 -29.79 -1.34 -4.85
C ASP A 603 -28.82 -0.18 -4.58
N TYR A 604 -27.56 -0.36 -4.97
CA TYR A 604 -26.48 0.62 -4.81
C TYR A 604 -26.12 1.36 -6.10
N THR A 605 -26.93 1.18 -7.16
CA THR A 605 -26.77 1.84 -8.45
C THR A 605 -26.73 3.38 -8.28
N GLY A 606 -25.70 4.01 -8.82
CA GLY A 606 -25.45 5.46 -8.73
C GLY A 606 -24.60 5.88 -7.53
N ASN A 607 -24.30 4.97 -6.59
CA ASN A 607 -23.45 5.24 -5.44
C ASN A 607 -21.97 5.28 -5.83
N GLU A 608 -21.17 5.99 -5.03
CA GLU A 608 -19.71 6.03 -5.10
C GLU A 608 -19.09 4.83 -4.39
N PHE A 609 -17.86 4.45 -4.77
CA PHE A 609 -17.13 3.40 -4.07
C PHE A 609 -16.76 3.86 -2.66
N PRO A 610 -16.69 2.94 -1.69
CA PRO A 610 -16.09 3.20 -0.39
C PRO A 610 -14.62 3.63 -0.52
N SER A 611 -14.12 4.38 0.46
CA SER A 611 -12.70 4.79 0.55
C SER A 611 -12.17 5.51 -0.71
N ALA A 612 -13.06 6.21 -1.43
CA ALA A 612 -12.81 6.89 -2.69
C ALA A 612 -12.96 8.42 -2.57
N PRO A 613 -11.99 9.15 -1.97
CA PRO A 613 -12.07 10.60 -1.90
C PRO A 613 -12.03 11.21 -3.29
N GLN A 614 -12.94 12.14 -3.58
CA GLN A 614 -13.00 12.74 -4.90
C GLN A 614 -11.80 13.63 -5.22
N ARG A 615 -11.19 14.25 -4.21
CA ARG A 615 -10.05 15.15 -4.38
C ARG A 615 -8.96 14.82 -3.38
N THR A 616 -7.74 14.76 -3.89
CA THR A 616 -6.53 14.66 -3.08
C THR A 616 -5.55 15.73 -3.55
N GLY A 617 -4.71 16.21 -2.66
CA GLY A 617 -3.71 17.19 -3.06
C GLY A 617 -2.58 17.31 -2.06
N ALA A 618 -1.41 17.66 -2.57
CA ALA A 618 -0.27 18.02 -1.76
C ALA A 618 0.50 19.17 -2.42
N LEU A 619 1.06 20.01 -1.61
CA LEU A 619 2.01 21.01 -2.05
C LEU A 619 3.12 21.15 -1.03
N GLY A 620 4.34 21.42 -1.48
CA GLY A 620 5.45 21.61 -0.55
C GLY A 620 6.50 22.58 -1.10
N LEU A 621 7.24 23.14 -0.16
CA LEU A 621 8.38 24.01 -0.40
C LEU A 621 9.56 23.52 0.44
N ARG A 622 10.72 23.39 -0.19
CA ARG A 622 11.97 23.00 0.44
C ARG A 622 13.04 24.06 0.16
N TYR A 623 13.58 24.64 1.23
CA TYR A 623 14.70 25.58 1.19
C TYR A 623 15.96 24.92 1.74
N GLY A 624 17.10 25.18 1.14
CA GLY A 624 18.41 24.78 1.64
C GLY A 624 19.01 23.54 0.96
N GLY A 625 18.20 22.69 0.29
CA GLY A 625 18.66 21.50 -0.43
C GLY A 625 19.65 20.63 0.38
N PRO A 626 20.55 19.86 -0.28
CA PRO A 626 21.58 19.05 0.40
C PRO A 626 22.80 19.86 0.87
N ALA A 627 22.86 21.17 0.62
CA ALA A 627 23.99 22.01 1.00
C ALA A 627 24.12 22.18 2.52
N LEU A 628 25.35 22.41 2.99
CA LEU A 628 25.63 22.75 4.38
C LEU A 628 24.90 24.04 4.78
N GLY A 629 24.43 24.12 6.01
CA GLY A 629 23.75 25.30 6.55
C GLY A 629 22.30 25.06 6.94
N PRO A 630 21.53 26.14 7.08
CA PRO A 630 20.13 26.05 7.47
C PRO A 630 19.27 25.54 6.31
N TYR A 631 18.26 24.78 6.66
CA TYR A 631 17.22 24.34 5.72
C TYR A 631 15.85 24.36 6.40
N ALA A 632 14.81 24.41 5.58
CA ALA A 632 13.43 24.31 6.02
C ALA A 632 12.58 23.61 4.96
N GLN A 633 11.60 22.86 5.40
CA GLN A 633 10.57 22.25 4.57
C GLN A 633 9.19 22.44 5.17
N LEU A 634 8.21 22.69 4.31
CA LEU A 634 6.78 22.75 4.65
C LEU A 634 6.01 21.97 3.59
N ASP A 635 5.12 21.12 4.06
CA ASP A 635 4.23 20.31 3.24
C ASP A 635 2.80 20.46 3.72
N LEU A 636 1.88 20.72 2.81
CA LEU A 636 0.44 20.74 3.05
C LEU A 636 -0.18 19.59 2.24
N THR A 637 -0.95 18.75 2.91
CA THR A 637 -1.71 17.66 2.28
C THR A 637 -3.20 17.89 2.48
N TYR A 638 -4.02 17.49 1.51
CA TYR A 638 -5.48 17.58 1.55
C TYR A 638 -6.11 16.28 1.05
N VAL A 639 -7.09 15.80 1.78
CA VAL A 639 -7.94 14.66 1.41
C VAL A 639 -9.39 15.06 1.59
N ASP A 640 -10.23 14.77 0.60
CA ASP A 640 -11.67 15.00 0.64
C ASP A 640 -12.39 13.98 1.54
N GLU A 641 -13.62 14.25 1.90
CA GLU A 641 -14.48 13.30 2.59
C GLU A 641 -14.72 12.06 1.72
N GLN A 642 -14.95 10.91 2.37
CA GLN A 642 -15.23 9.64 1.68
C GLN A 642 -16.25 8.81 2.44
N PHE A 643 -17.02 8.02 1.71
CA PHE A 643 -17.95 7.07 2.28
C PHE A 643 -17.21 5.83 2.82
N ARG A 644 -17.76 5.21 3.85
CA ARG A 644 -17.21 3.99 4.43
C ARG A 644 -17.68 2.73 3.71
N GLN A 645 -18.95 2.69 3.30
CA GLN A 645 -19.61 1.53 2.70
C GLN A 645 -20.30 1.89 1.37
N ALA A 646 -20.64 0.86 0.59
CA ALA A 646 -21.28 1.02 -0.72
C ALA A 646 -22.70 1.63 -0.66
N ASP A 647 -23.35 1.63 0.51
CA ASP A 647 -24.66 2.25 0.74
C ASP A 647 -24.60 3.79 0.72
N ASN A 648 -23.39 4.36 0.78
CA ASN A 648 -23.11 5.79 0.84
C ASN A 648 -23.85 6.51 1.98
N ASN A 649 -23.92 5.89 3.15
CA ASN A 649 -24.52 6.48 4.34
C ASN A 649 -23.76 7.77 4.76
N PRO A 650 -24.40 8.96 4.73
CA PRO A 650 -23.72 10.21 5.02
C PRO A 650 -23.32 10.35 6.51
N GLU A 651 -23.95 9.60 7.42
CA GLU A 651 -23.62 9.61 8.84
C GLU A 651 -22.31 8.85 9.14
N GLN A 652 -21.90 7.97 8.24
CA GLN A 652 -20.67 7.18 8.32
C GLN A 652 -19.51 7.74 7.46
N ARG A 653 -19.66 8.95 6.95
CA ARG A 653 -18.64 9.62 6.14
C ARG A 653 -17.46 10.07 6.99
N SER A 654 -16.22 9.91 6.49
CA SER A 654 -15.03 10.52 7.09
C SER A 654 -15.03 12.04 6.89
N ASP A 655 -14.23 12.77 7.67
CA ASP A 655 -14.07 14.20 7.47
C ASP A 655 -13.11 14.50 6.31
N ALA A 656 -13.36 15.61 5.61
CA ALA A 656 -12.32 16.22 4.78
C ALA A 656 -11.29 16.93 5.67
N TYR A 657 -10.00 16.77 5.37
CA TYR A 657 -8.95 17.37 6.18
C TYR A 657 -7.79 17.94 5.36
N ALA A 658 -7.11 18.91 5.96
CA ALA A 658 -5.85 19.45 5.47
C ALA A 658 -4.83 19.47 6.61
N LEU A 659 -3.65 18.89 6.37
CA LEU A 659 -2.57 18.78 7.36
C LEU A 659 -1.35 19.54 6.90
N LEU A 660 -0.82 20.38 7.78
CA LEU A 660 0.45 21.07 7.58
C LEU A 660 1.55 20.37 8.36
N ASN A 661 2.58 19.90 7.65
CA ASN A 661 3.79 19.30 8.21
C ASN A 661 4.98 20.18 7.94
N GLY A 662 6.03 20.08 8.75
CA GLY A 662 7.21 20.88 8.55
C GLY A 662 8.44 20.38 9.26
N ARG A 663 9.59 20.75 8.75
CA ARG A 663 10.91 20.47 9.32
C ARG A 663 11.82 21.69 9.16
N ILE A 664 12.57 22.00 10.19
CA ILE A 664 13.62 23.01 10.17
C ILE A 664 14.88 22.46 10.82
N GLY A 665 16.02 22.70 10.25
CA GLY A 665 17.27 22.19 10.80
C GLY A 665 18.50 22.85 10.24
N TRP A 666 19.63 22.30 10.63
CA TRP A 666 20.95 22.75 10.22
C TRP A 666 21.82 21.55 9.88
N ARG A 667 22.43 21.54 8.70
CA ARG A 667 23.40 20.53 8.23
C ARG A 667 24.82 21.01 8.43
N PHE A 668 25.59 20.20 9.13
CA PHE A 668 27.03 20.25 9.22
C PHE A 668 27.64 19.19 8.28
N GLN A 669 28.96 18.99 8.29
CA GLN A 669 29.59 18.01 7.40
C GLN A 669 29.01 16.59 7.56
N SER A 670 28.99 16.06 8.78
CA SER A 670 28.54 14.71 9.10
C SER A 670 27.38 14.66 10.10
N LEU A 671 26.83 15.83 10.47
CA LEU A 671 25.81 15.96 11.52
C LEU A 671 24.69 16.83 11.01
N GLU A 672 23.47 16.38 11.24
CA GLU A 672 22.25 17.17 11.02
C GLU A 672 21.46 17.27 12.33
N LEU A 673 21.05 18.47 12.69
CA LEU A 673 20.20 18.76 13.84
C LEU A 673 18.90 19.39 13.35
N TYR A 674 17.75 18.88 13.83
CA TYR A 674 16.46 19.39 13.37
C TYR A 674 15.33 19.24 14.39
N ILE A 675 14.28 20.00 14.12
CA ILE A 675 12.96 19.85 14.72
C ILE A 675 11.97 19.65 13.56
N ALA A 676 11.10 18.69 13.70
CA ALA A 676 10.01 18.45 12.76
C ALA A 676 8.69 18.27 13.49
N GLY A 677 7.60 18.47 12.79
CA GLY A 677 6.26 18.26 13.34
C GLY A 677 5.26 17.93 12.25
N ARG A 678 4.28 17.13 12.63
CA ARG A 678 3.14 16.71 11.82
C ARG A 678 1.87 17.35 12.36
N ASN A 679 0.91 17.59 11.50
CA ASN A 679 -0.35 18.27 11.85
C ASN A 679 -0.11 19.54 12.68
N LEU A 680 0.79 20.43 12.25
CA LEU A 680 1.23 21.62 12.98
C LEU A 680 0.08 22.56 13.39
N LEU A 681 -1.04 22.53 12.65
CA LEU A 681 -2.23 23.31 12.93
C LEU A 681 -3.17 22.64 13.97
N ASP A 682 -2.81 21.44 14.43
CA ASP A 682 -3.60 20.65 15.40
C ASP A 682 -5.04 20.41 14.92
N ARG A 683 -5.19 20.10 13.65
CA ARG A 683 -6.51 19.85 13.05
C ARG A 683 -7.05 18.53 13.59
N PHE A 684 -8.17 18.57 14.28
CA PHE A 684 -8.96 17.39 14.61
C PHE A 684 -9.78 16.97 13.39
N TYR A 685 -9.81 15.66 13.08
CA TYR A 685 -10.60 15.07 12.00
C TYR A 685 -10.85 13.58 12.29
N LEU A 686 -12.00 13.11 11.83
CA LEU A 686 -12.36 11.70 11.93
C LEU A 686 -12.06 10.99 10.61
N THR A 687 -11.30 9.91 10.72
CA THR A 687 -11.01 9.01 9.58
C THR A 687 -12.11 7.97 9.40
N GLN A 688 -12.83 7.63 10.48
CA GLN A 688 -13.91 6.66 10.46
C GLN A 688 -15.02 7.06 11.45
N ARG A 689 -16.27 6.79 11.05
CA ARG A 689 -17.48 6.88 11.88
C ARG A 689 -18.28 5.59 11.71
N ALA A 690 -18.60 4.93 12.81
CA ALA A 690 -19.44 3.75 12.83
C ALA A 690 -20.38 3.87 14.05
N PHE A 691 -21.61 4.32 13.82
CA PHE A 691 -22.61 4.56 14.86
C PHE A 691 -22.07 5.48 15.98
N ASP A 692 -21.79 4.99 17.16
CA ASP A 692 -21.27 5.68 18.34
C ASP A 692 -19.76 5.49 18.54
N ARG A 693 -19.07 4.88 17.56
CA ARG A 693 -17.64 4.60 17.56
C ARG A 693 -16.93 5.41 16.50
N PHE A 694 -15.74 5.90 16.84
CA PHE A 694 -15.00 6.81 15.99
C PHE A 694 -13.54 6.43 15.92
N ARG A 695 -12.90 6.78 14.81
CA ARG A 695 -11.43 6.82 14.69
C ARG A 695 -11.02 8.22 14.29
N ALA A 696 -10.06 8.79 15.01
CA ALA A 696 -9.54 10.12 14.75
C ALA A 696 -8.13 10.03 14.17
N GLY A 697 -7.81 10.93 13.27
CA GLY A 697 -6.45 11.11 12.81
C GLY A 697 -5.54 11.65 13.92
N ASP A 698 -4.23 11.55 13.74
CA ASP A 698 -3.24 11.95 14.73
C ASP A 698 -3.32 13.46 15.04
N PRO A 699 -3.19 13.86 16.30
CA PRO A 699 -3.07 15.25 16.68
C PRO A 699 -1.71 15.81 16.22
N ARG A 700 -1.42 17.07 16.59
CA ARG A 700 -0.10 17.63 16.37
C ARG A 700 0.96 16.85 17.12
N THR A 701 1.96 16.33 16.39
CA THR A 701 3.16 15.72 16.95
C THR A 701 4.38 16.57 16.61
N VAL A 702 5.33 16.67 17.56
CA VAL A 702 6.58 17.40 17.36
C VAL A 702 7.72 16.55 17.88
N PHE A 703 8.82 16.47 17.13
CA PHE A 703 10.00 15.73 17.54
C PHE A 703 11.29 16.48 17.14
N ALA A 704 12.32 16.22 17.91
CA ALA A 704 13.69 16.67 17.59
C ALA A 704 14.54 15.47 17.16
N GLY A 705 15.45 15.67 16.21
CA GLY A 705 16.28 14.61 15.68
C GLY A 705 17.73 15.02 15.49
N ILE A 706 18.57 13.98 15.56
CA ILE A 706 20.00 14.03 15.27
C ILE A 706 20.29 12.94 14.26
N ASP A 707 20.79 13.33 13.07
CA ASP A 707 21.24 12.39 12.05
C ASP A 707 22.75 12.54 11.89
N LEU A 708 23.45 11.40 11.84
CA LEU A 708 24.87 11.30 11.54
C LEU A 708 25.05 10.59 10.20
N GLN A 709 25.94 11.11 9.35
CA GLN A 709 26.26 10.52 8.05
C GLN A 709 27.75 10.64 7.78
N PHE A 710 28.36 9.51 7.45
CA PHE A 710 29.76 9.39 7.04
C PHE A 710 29.82 8.61 5.72
N GLU A 711 30.40 9.23 4.70
CA GLU A 711 30.63 8.65 3.36
C GLU A 711 32.13 8.44 3.13
#